data_7ae8108b158bbeed5eef00a019013137
#
_entry.id   7ae8108b158bbeed5eef00a019013137
#
_cell.length_a   1.000
_cell.length_b   1.000
_cell.length_c   1.000
_cell.angle_alpha   90.00
_cell.angle_beta   90.00
_cell.angle_gamma   90.00
#
_symmetry.space_group_name_H-M   'P 1'
#
loop_
_entity.id
_entity.type
_entity.pdbx_description
1 polymer ?
#
loop_
_entity_poly.entity_id
_entity_poly.type
_entity_poly.pdbx_seq_one_letter_code
_entity_poly.pdbx_strand_id
1 'polypeptide(L)'
;MFPDNFNRTRCNPTSNRARSRPILAPTLLSATLLGWVMQTGFQSSAALAAEDQTYRVLTSAWPGPFGGLPPVDQATPAALESAYRRAIELKRAEVRTIATQAAAPTFENTVAALDASGTALLRVERLLQIYIGSASNEQIRAVAGRVLPLSAALDDEIAFDHLLNARISALHADLPRSAPTAEAQRLIQVVYEDRRRRGAGLDAADQSTLKEINGRLAQLMAKFGQNPAREEESLVVFVDNPAELRGLPADRIEAAKAAAVTRGKPDLWAIPIQRPSVWPVLTRADSRALRERVFRLWDGRGAQSGDFDNRPVMAEILALRGRKARLLGYTSYAHYAAASRMVGSPETAEKMLQRAWKVLLPITKGYLAELQALAKAEGADFELQPWDRLYYAEKHRQLTFDFDSESVRPYLTLQNVIDGMTWAAERVYGLSLRQLTGVPTVAPEIRVYEVVRGSQTVGVLYLDLFQRQGKGPASWATEQRTAERGESEVLPIATLHSSVVAPADGSAPLLEWERANVIFHEFGHALHFIVNGTRYRALGSLRVPADFIETPALLQERWLLDRELLQRFMRHHQTRAAIPVELIERIERVNRADRVFSLNLDYLATALVDLRMHRVADGRAIDAMAIERDTLADLSMPTMVTPLLRVAHAPHPFSELYGAAVYTYFWSDALAADIAEKFLAAPGGLYDPQVAAHYRRTILEAGNSRPMSEAFRDFRGRDPDPDALFRRFGLVIPSVADN
;
A
#
# COMPACT_ATOMS: atom_id res chain seq x y z
N MET A 1 1.57 -29.31 19.44
CA MET A 1 1.88 -30.67 19.91
C MET A 1 2.92 -31.26 18.98
N PHE A 2 4.13 -31.21 19.41
CA PHE A 2 5.21 -32.06 18.89
C PHE A 2 5.33 -33.22 19.90
N PRO A 3 5.82 -34.40 19.47
CA PRO A 3 7.00 -34.86 20.18
C PRO A 3 8.16 -35.27 19.26
N ASP A 4 9.35 -34.90 19.75
CA ASP A 4 10.65 -35.41 19.35
C ASP A 4 10.72 -36.94 19.51
N ASN A 5 11.56 -37.58 18.67
CA ASN A 5 12.52 -38.53 19.22
C ASN A 5 13.73 -38.73 18.29
N PHE A 6 14.88 -38.39 18.84
CA PHE A 6 16.21 -38.81 18.46
C PHE A 6 16.40 -40.31 18.59
N ASN A 7 17.07 -40.98 17.68
CA ASN A 7 18.16 -41.88 18.09
C ASN A 7 19.22 -42.09 17.02
N ARG A 8 20.45 -41.84 17.43
CA ARG A 8 21.70 -42.17 16.73
C ARG A 8 22.00 -43.65 16.94
N THR A 9 22.53 -44.32 15.91
CA THR A 9 23.62 -45.30 16.13
C THR A 9 24.54 -45.37 14.93
N ARG A 10 25.83 -45.19 15.22
CA ARG A 10 26.99 -45.45 14.36
C ARG A 10 27.21 -46.98 14.31
N CYS A 11 27.77 -47.50 13.21
CA CYS A 11 29.07 -48.17 13.20
C CYS A 11 29.40 -48.73 11.79
N ASN A 12 30.60 -48.50 11.36
CA ASN A 12 31.40 -49.05 10.28
C ASN A 12 32.15 -50.32 10.76
N PRO A 13 33.06 -50.93 9.99
CA PRO A 13 33.07 -51.54 8.66
C PRO A 13 33.71 -52.97 8.65
N THR A 14 34.13 -53.42 7.46
CA THR A 14 35.01 -54.61 7.13
C THR A 14 34.26 -55.86 6.73
N SER A 15 34.58 -56.65 5.69
CA SER A 15 35.77 -57.01 4.95
C SER A 15 35.40 -58.02 3.84
N ASN A 16 36.08 -57.89 2.70
CA ASN A 16 36.56 -58.90 1.78
C ASN A 16 36.08 -60.36 1.86
N ARG A 17 35.61 -60.93 0.76
CA ARG A 17 36.34 -62.00 0.00
C ARG A 17 35.61 -62.42 -1.29
N ALA A 18 36.45 -62.62 -2.25
CA ALA A 18 36.17 -63.07 -3.60
C ALA A 18 35.71 -64.56 -3.68
N ARG A 19 34.95 -64.95 -4.70
CA ARG A 19 35.27 -66.07 -5.60
C ARG A 19 34.19 -66.31 -6.69
N SER A 20 34.72 -66.39 -7.90
CA SER A 20 34.43 -67.33 -9.04
C SER A 20 33.08 -67.21 -9.78
N ARG A 21 33.30 -66.89 -11.08
CA ARG A 21 32.37 -67.06 -12.23
C ARG A 21 32.03 -68.56 -12.45
N PRO A 22 30.91 -68.85 -13.18
CA PRO A 22 31.05 -69.21 -14.52
C PRO A 22 30.15 -68.48 -15.54
N ILE A 23 30.63 -68.55 -16.78
CA ILE A 23 30.11 -68.07 -18.01
C ILE A 23 28.89 -68.91 -18.46
N LEU A 24 27.82 -68.27 -18.93
CA LEU A 24 26.91 -68.83 -19.94
C LEU A 24 26.27 -67.68 -20.73
N ALA A 25 26.20 -67.93 -22.04
CA ALA A 25 26.08 -67.08 -23.19
C ALA A 25 24.68 -66.44 -23.39
N PRO A 26 24.58 -65.48 -24.35
CA PRO A 26 23.49 -64.48 -24.43
C PRO A 26 22.34 -64.90 -25.32
N THR A 27 21.12 -64.69 -24.92
CA THR A 27 19.99 -64.46 -25.86
C THR A 27 18.82 -63.84 -25.17
N LEU A 28 18.16 -62.89 -25.88
CA LEU A 28 16.88 -62.23 -25.51
C LEU A 28 16.92 -61.08 -24.47
N LEU A 29 17.56 -59.93 -24.84
CA LEU A 29 17.35 -58.66 -24.16
C LEU A 29 17.33 -57.44 -25.10
N SER A 30 16.91 -57.59 -26.36
CA SER A 30 16.88 -56.49 -27.33
C SER A 30 15.51 -55.83 -27.53
N ALA A 31 14.42 -56.41 -27.07
CA ALA A 31 13.07 -55.89 -27.31
C ALA A 31 12.51 -55.01 -26.17
N THR A 32 13.00 -55.20 -24.93
CA THR A 32 12.49 -54.43 -23.74
C THR A 32 13.20 -53.10 -23.54
N LEU A 33 14.44 -52.92 -23.99
CA LEU A 33 15.15 -51.63 -23.89
C LEU A 33 14.67 -50.59 -24.91
N LEU A 34 14.28 -51.00 -26.15
CA LEU A 34 13.70 -50.05 -27.10
C LEU A 34 12.29 -49.55 -26.68
N GLY A 35 11.49 -50.38 -26.03
CA GLY A 35 10.19 -49.99 -25.50
C GLY A 35 10.31 -48.96 -24.37
N TRP A 36 11.29 -49.11 -23.47
CA TRP A 36 11.54 -48.16 -22.37
C TRP A 36 12.12 -46.84 -22.83
N VAL A 37 13.03 -46.82 -23.78
CA VAL A 37 13.62 -45.59 -24.33
C VAL A 37 12.59 -44.83 -25.18
N MET A 38 11.73 -45.54 -25.92
CA MET A 38 10.63 -44.87 -26.63
C MET A 38 9.56 -44.32 -25.65
N GLN A 39 9.21 -45.06 -24.60
CA GLN A 39 8.21 -44.65 -23.64
C GLN A 39 8.68 -43.48 -22.76
N THR A 40 9.96 -43.42 -22.38
CA THR A 40 10.55 -42.29 -21.67
C THR A 40 10.77 -41.09 -22.59
N GLY A 41 11.10 -41.28 -23.85
CA GLY A 41 11.20 -40.20 -24.86
C GLY A 41 9.84 -39.58 -25.20
N PHE A 42 8.79 -40.39 -25.31
CA PHE A 42 7.43 -39.89 -25.53
C PHE A 42 6.85 -39.14 -24.28
N GLN A 43 7.13 -39.65 -23.08
CA GLN A 43 6.71 -38.96 -21.84
C GLN A 43 7.49 -37.65 -21.65
N SER A 44 8.77 -37.57 -21.98
CA SER A 44 9.53 -36.33 -21.90
C SER A 44 9.10 -35.31 -22.96
N SER A 45 8.77 -35.71 -24.17
CA SER A 45 8.28 -34.80 -25.22
C SER A 45 6.86 -34.29 -24.93
N ALA A 46 5.98 -35.12 -24.40
CA ALA A 46 4.64 -34.73 -24.00
C ALA A 46 4.67 -33.80 -22.76
N ALA A 47 5.54 -34.06 -21.80
CA ALA A 47 5.74 -33.20 -20.64
C ALA A 47 6.30 -31.81 -21.02
N LEU A 48 7.30 -31.78 -21.89
CA LEU A 48 7.88 -30.55 -22.45
C LEU A 48 6.85 -29.76 -23.28
N ALA A 49 6.02 -30.44 -24.07
CA ALA A 49 4.95 -29.79 -24.83
C ALA A 49 3.86 -29.21 -23.90
N ALA A 50 3.50 -29.92 -22.83
CA ALA A 50 2.54 -29.43 -21.82
C ALA A 50 3.11 -28.25 -21.05
N GLU A 51 4.38 -28.27 -20.68
CA GLU A 51 5.05 -27.15 -20.01
C GLU A 51 5.14 -25.93 -20.94
N ASP A 52 5.46 -26.10 -22.22
CA ASP A 52 5.46 -25.01 -23.21
C ASP A 52 4.03 -24.45 -23.43
N GLN A 53 3.01 -25.29 -23.46
CA GLN A 53 1.60 -24.88 -23.52
C GLN A 53 1.22 -24.05 -22.31
N THR A 54 1.55 -24.50 -21.11
CA THR A 54 1.25 -23.77 -19.85
C THR A 54 2.01 -22.44 -19.81
N TYR A 55 3.29 -22.42 -20.20
CA TYR A 55 4.04 -21.17 -20.33
C TYR A 55 3.33 -20.18 -21.25
N ARG A 56 2.91 -20.62 -22.43
CA ARG A 56 2.19 -19.74 -23.39
C ARG A 56 0.91 -19.17 -22.81
N VAL A 57 0.11 -19.98 -22.12
CA VAL A 57 -1.14 -19.51 -21.52
C VAL A 57 -0.89 -18.42 -20.48
N LEU A 58 0.14 -18.55 -19.64
CA LEU A 58 0.43 -17.58 -18.58
C LEU A 58 1.10 -16.29 -19.09
N THR A 59 1.85 -16.36 -20.21
CA THR A 59 2.72 -15.26 -20.65
C THR A 59 2.27 -14.59 -21.95
N SER A 60 1.45 -15.24 -22.79
CA SER A 60 0.86 -14.64 -23.99
C SER A 60 -0.36 -13.77 -23.65
N ALA A 61 -1.03 -13.22 -24.66
CA ALA A 61 -2.30 -12.53 -24.47
C ALA A 61 -3.29 -13.49 -23.77
N TRP A 62 -3.87 -13.04 -22.68
CA TRP A 62 -4.80 -13.86 -21.92
C TRP A 62 -6.04 -14.16 -22.75
N PRO A 63 -6.65 -15.35 -22.59
CA PRO A 63 -7.83 -15.73 -23.37
C PRO A 63 -9.10 -15.03 -22.89
N GLY A 64 -10.08 -14.91 -23.75
CA GLY A 64 -11.42 -14.44 -23.42
C GLY A 64 -11.74 -13.01 -23.86
N PRO A 65 -12.86 -12.46 -23.40
CA PRO A 65 -13.32 -11.13 -23.76
C PRO A 65 -12.42 -10.03 -23.17
N PHE A 66 -12.66 -8.77 -23.59
CA PHE A 66 -11.99 -7.58 -23.06
C PHE A 66 -10.46 -7.55 -23.27
N GLY A 67 -9.95 -8.21 -24.29
CA GLY A 67 -8.51 -8.40 -24.50
C GLY A 67 -7.92 -9.46 -23.57
N GLY A 68 -8.75 -10.37 -23.05
CA GLY A 68 -8.41 -11.49 -22.18
C GLY A 68 -8.62 -11.21 -20.69
N LEU A 69 -8.79 -12.30 -19.92
CA LEU A 69 -8.90 -12.27 -18.47
C LEU A 69 -7.83 -13.15 -17.83
N PRO A 70 -7.38 -12.87 -16.58
CA PRO A 70 -6.33 -13.64 -15.93
C PRO A 70 -6.69 -15.14 -15.86
N PRO A 71 -5.86 -16.06 -16.42
CA PRO A 71 -6.12 -17.50 -16.40
C PRO A 71 -5.74 -18.12 -15.05
N VAL A 72 -6.43 -17.68 -13.99
CA VAL A 72 -6.13 -18.09 -12.61
C VAL A 72 -6.35 -19.60 -12.38
N ASP A 73 -7.25 -20.23 -13.08
CA ASP A 73 -7.51 -21.68 -13.02
C ASP A 73 -6.34 -22.54 -13.55
N GLN A 74 -5.45 -21.95 -14.35
CA GLN A 74 -4.30 -22.63 -14.96
C GLN A 74 -2.96 -22.26 -14.28
N ALA A 75 -2.94 -21.28 -13.40
CA ALA A 75 -1.73 -20.74 -12.78
C ALA A 75 -1.34 -21.50 -11.49
N THR A 76 -0.93 -22.75 -11.61
CA THR A 76 -0.39 -23.53 -10.48
C THR A 76 0.93 -22.94 -9.97
N PRO A 77 1.34 -23.16 -8.69
CA PRO A 77 2.61 -22.66 -8.17
C PRO A 77 3.84 -23.06 -9.00
N ALA A 78 3.89 -24.30 -9.47
CA ALA A 78 5.00 -24.78 -10.31
C ALA A 78 5.01 -24.10 -11.70
N ALA A 79 3.83 -23.94 -12.31
CA ALA A 79 3.68 -23.25 -13.59
C ALA A 79 4.07 -21.77 -13.49
N LEU A 80 3.65 -21.08 -12.40
CA LEU A 80 4.05 -19.71 -12.14
C LEU A 80 5.55 -19.57 -12.00
N GLU A 81 6.23 -20.44 -11.25
CA GLU A 81 7.68 -20.37 -11.08
C GLU A 81 8.42 -20.59 -12.40
N SER A 82 8.06 -21.65 -13.15
CA SER A 82 8.68 -21.97 -14.45
C SER A 82 8.47 -20.83 -15.44
N ALA A 83 7.22 -20.34 -15.58
CA ALA A 83 6.90 -19.23 -16.48
C ALA A 83 7.62 -17.93 -16.08
N TYR A 84 7.73 -17.65 -14.80
CA TYR A 84 8.41 -16.46 -14.29
C TYR A 84 9.90 -16.45 -14.64
N ARG A 85 10.60 -17.56 -14.38
CA ARG A 85 12.03 -17.70 -14.71
C ARG A 85 12.29 -17.55 -16.20
N ARG A 86 11.49 -18.22 -17.05
CA ARG A 86 11.62 -18.13 -18.51
C ARG A 86 11.31 -16.72 -19.02
N ALA A 87 10.32 -16.02 -18.44
CA ALA A 87 9.96 -14.66 -18.80
C ALA A 87 11.05 -13.63 -18.42
N ILE A 88 11.80 -13.85 -17.32
CA ILE A 88 13.00 -13.08 -16.97
C ILE A 88 14.05 -13.17 -18.07
N GLU A 89 14.36 -14.40 -18.55
CA GLU A 89 15.34 -14.60 -19.61
C GLU A 89 14.91 -13.95 -20.94
N LEU A 90 13.61 -14.01 -21.24
CA LEU A 90 13.05 -13.35 -22.42
C LEU A 90 13.22 -11.83 -22.33
N LYS A 91 12.82 -11.21 -21.21
CA LYS A 91 12.99 -9.76 -21.00
C LYS A 91 14.45 -9.33 -21.08
N ARG A 92 15.36 -10.13 -20.51
CA ARG A 92 16.82 -9.91 -20.63
C ARG A 92 17.28 -9.89 -22.09
N ALA A 93 16.82 -10.84 -22.90
CA ALA A 93 17.15 -10.93 -24.31
C ALA A 93 16.56 -9.76 -25.12
N GLU A 94 15.31 -9.38 -24.86
CA GLU A 94 14.65 -8.22 -25.50
C GLU A 94 15.43 -6.93 -25.20
N VAL A 95 15.76 -6.67 -23.94
CA VAL A 95 16.53 -5.48 -23.55
C VAL A 95 17.92 -5.48 -24.15
N ARG A 96 18.60 -6.63 -24.19
CA ARG A 96 19.91 -6.76 -24.85
C ARG A 96 19.83 -6.42 -26.33
N THR A 97 18.78 -6.89 -27.04
CA THR A 97 18.55 -6.55 -28.45
C THR A 97 18.38 -5.04 -28.64
N ILE A 98 17.63 -4.37 -27.77
CA ILE A 98 17.47 -2.91 -27.80
C ILE A 98 18.81 -2.21 -27.55
N ALA A 99 19.58 -2.66 -26.59
CA ALA A 99 20.84 -2.04 -26.21
C ALA A 99 21.94 -2.16 -27.26
N THR A 100 22.05 -3.34 -27.93
CA THR A 100 23.19 -3.72 -28.78
C THR A 100 22.92 -3.51 -30.28
N GLN A 101 21.72 -3.09 -30.69
CA GLN A 101 21.43 -2.86 -32.11
C GLN A 101 22.32 -1.80 -32.74
N ALA A 102 22.78 -2.03 -33.98
CA ALA A 102 23.67 -1.10 -34.69
C ALA A 102 22.99 0.17 -35.21
N ALA A 103 21.65 0.17 -35.31
CA ALA A 103 20.90 1.34 -35.76
C ALA A 103 21.00 2.50 -34.74
N ALA A 104 21.07 3.72 -35.24
CA ALA A 104 21.05 4.91 -34.39
C ALA A 104 19.80 4.90 -33.48
N PRO A 105 19.89 5.45 -32.24
CA PRO A 105 18.74 5.48 -31.33
C PRO A 105 17.62 6.36 -31.92
N THR A 106 16.42 5.80 -31.98
CA THR A 106 15.16 6.52 -32.21
C THR A 106 14.22 6.28 -31.06
N PHE A 107 13.16 7.07 -30.97
CA PHE A 107 12.12 6.85 -29.95
C PHE A 107 11.57 5.42 -30.02
N GLU A 108 11.21 4.96 -31.24
CA GLU A 108 10.58 3.67 -31.47
C GLU A 108 11.50 2.51 -31.15
N ASN A 109 12.78 2.55 -31.61
CA ASN A 109 13.72 1.43 -31.43
C ASN A 109 14.41 1.41 -30.06
N THR A 110 14.17 2.39 -29.22
CA THR A 110 14.82 2.48 -27.91
C THR A 110 13.80 2.61 -26.77
N VAL A 111 13.15 3.76 -26.59
CA VAL A 111 12.32 4.01 -25.40
C VAL A 111 10.95 3.36 -25.52
N ALA A 112 10.30 3.44 -26.70
CA ALA A 112 9.04 2.74 -26.93
C ALA A 112 9.23 1.19 -26.91
N ALA A 113 10.32 0.70 -27.53
CA ALA A 113 10.67 -0.72 -27.47
C ALA A 113 10.95 -1.19 -26.03
N LEU A 114 11.63 -0.37 -25.22
CA LEU A 114 11.88 -0.67 -23.81
C LEU A 114 10.57 -0.72 -23.00
N ASP A 115 9.65 0.24 -23.19
CA ASP A 115 8.34 0.28 -22.54
C ASP A 115 7.50 -0.96 -22.91
N ALA A 116 7.57 -1.41 -24.17
CA ALA A 116 6.89 -2.62 -24.65
C ALA A 116 7.55 -3.93 -24.21
N SER A 117 8.85 -3.92 -23.84
CA SER A 117 9.59 -5.12 -23.44
C SER A 117 9.09 -5.73 -22.15
N GLY A 118 9.31 -7.02 -21.95
CA GLY A 118 8.97 -7.75 -20.73
C GLY A 118 7.47 -7.98 -20.52
N THR A 119 6.64 -7.90 -21.56
CA THR A 119 5.20 -8.15 -21.44
C THR A 119 4.88 -9.53 -20.89
N ALA A 120 5.66 -10.57 -21.26
CA ALA A 120 5.52 -11.92 -20.71
C ALA A 120 5.79 -11.95 -19.19
N LEU A 121 6.85 -11.26 -18.75
CA LEU A 121 7.18 -11.17 -17.32
C LEU A 121 6.09 -10.40 -16.56
N LEU A 122 5.64 -9.27 -17.07
CA LEU A 122 4.58 -8.49 -16.45
C LEU A 122 3.30 -9.32 -16.23
N ARG A 123 2.89 -10.14 -17.21
CA ARG A 123 1.69 -10.98 -17.08
C ARG A 123 1.83 -12.03 -15.98
N VAL A 124 2.96 -12.74 -15.91
CA VAL A 124 3.16 -13.75 -14.86
C VAL A 124 3.38 -13.11 -13.47
N GLU A 125 3.99 -11.92 -13.41
CA GLU A 125 4.08 -11.14 -12.18
C GLU A 125 2.71 -10.76 -11.65
N ARG A 126 1.83 -10.26 -12.51
CA ARG A 126 0.45 -9.91 -12.14
C ARG A 126 -0.35 -11.13 -11.68
N LEU A 127 -0.22 -12.27 -12.33
CA LEU A 127 -0.83 -13.52 -11.85
C LEU A 127 -0.30 -13.92 -10.47
N LEU A 128 1.00 -13.88 -10.25
CA LEU A 128 1.59 -14.15 -8.93
C LEU A 128 1.08 -13.17 -7.86
N GLN A 129 0.96 -11.88 -8.18
CA GLN A 129 0.42 -10.87 -7.27
C GLN A 129 -1.06 -11.11 -6.92
N ILE A 130 -1.88 -11.59 -7.86
CA ILE A 130 -3.27 -12.01 -7.57
C ILE A 130 -3.28 -13.07 -6.46
N TYR A 131 -2.42 -14.09 -6.57
CA TYR A 131 -2.34 -15.14 -5.55
C TYR A 131 -1.77 -14.64 -4.23
N ILE A 132 -0.70 -13.83 -4.25
CA ILE A 132 -0.11 -13.25 -3.03
C ILE A 132 -1.16 -12.44 -2.25
N GLY A 133 -1.93 -11.61 -2.95
CA GLY A 133 -2.91 -10.72 -2.34
C GLY A 133 -4.19 -11.43 -1.90
N SER A 134 -4.69 -12.38 -2.71
CA SER A 134 -6.05 -12.90 -2.59
C SER A 134 -6.15 -14.37 -2.18
N ALA A 135 -5.11 -15.18 -2.38
CA ALA A 135 -5.15 -16.63 -2.15
C ALA A 135 -3.76 -17.18 -1.75
N SER A 136 -3.06 -16.47 -0.89
CA SER A 136 -1.71 -16.85 -0.46
C SER A 136 -1.72 -18.13 0.36
N ASN A 137 -0.78 -19.02 0.06
CA ASN A 137 -0.50 -20.23 0.82
C ASN A 137 1.02 -20.43 0.91
N GLU A 138 1.45 -21.49 1.59
CA GLU A 138 2.88 -21.77 1.76
C GLU A 138 3.61 -21.93 0.42
N GLN A 139 3.00 -22.63 -0.55
CA GLN A 139 3.60 -22.85 -1.87
C GLN A 139 3.74 -21.54 -2.66
N ILE A 140 2.73 -20.69 -2.66
CA ILE A 140 2.77 -19.37 -3.31
C ILE A 140 3.84 -18.49 -2.66
N ARG A 141 3.92 -18.45 -1.33
CA ARG A 141 4.96 -17.70 -0.61
C ARG A 141 6.37 -18.21 -0.93
N ALA A 142 6.52 -19.54 -1.02
CA ALA A 142 7.80 -20.14 -1.40
C ALA A 142 8.20 -19.78 -2.84
N VAL A 143 7.26 -19.81 -3.79
CA VAL A 143 7.51 -19.35 -5.18
C VAL A 143 7.91 -17.88 -5.18
N ALA A 144 7.14 -17.01 -4.54
CA ALA A 144 7.44 -15.58 -4.45
C ALA A 144 8.85 -15.33 -3.88
N GLY A 145 9.22 -16.03 -2.80
CA GLY A 145 10.55 -15.94 -2.19
C GLY A 145 11.70 -16.33 -3.14
N ARG A 146 11.45 -17.20 -4.12
CA ARG A 146 12.46 -17.61 -5.09
C ARG A 146 12.51 -16.72 -6.33
N VAL A 147 11.39 -16.17 -6.79
CA VAL A 147 11.35 -15.47 -8.09
C VAL A 147 11.42 -13.93 -7.97
N LEU A 148 10.86 -13.31 -6.91
CA LEU A 148 10.91 -11.87 -6.75
C LEU A 148 12.34 -11.31 -6.64
N PRO A 149 13.30 -11.97 -5.95
CA PRO A 149 14.69 -11.54 -5.97
C PRO A 149 15.34 -11.57 -7.35
N LEU A 150 14.91 -12.50 -8.24
CA LEU A 150 15.42 -12.58 -9.60
C LEU A 150 14.94 -11.41 -10.46
N SER A 151 13.68 -10.98 -10.26
CA SER A 151 13.13 -9.79 -10.95
C SER A 151 13.88 -8.53 -10.49
N ALA A 152 14.10 -8.36 -9.20
CA ALA A 152 14.88 -7.25 -8.68
C ALA A 152 16.32 -7.20 -9.24
N ALA A 153 16.97 -8.37 -9.33
CA ALA A 153 18.31 -8.45 -9.92
C ALA A 153 18.32 -8.09 -11.41
N LEU A 154 17.27 -8.49 -12.17
CA LEU A 154 17.12 -8.10 -13.57
C LEU A 154 16.90 -6.59 -13.71
N ASP A 155 16.10 -5.98 -12.84
CA ASP A 155 15.87 -4.54 -12.84
C ASP A 155 17.17 -3.75 -12.58
N ASP A 156 18.02 -4.22 -11.69
CA ASP A 156 19.36 -3.66 -11.47
C ASP A 156 20.28 -3.86 -12.69
N GLU A 157 20.29 -5.06 -13.30
CA GLU A 157 21.04 -5.34 -14.52
C GLU A 157 20.63 -4.36 -15.64
N ILE A 158 19.34 -4.18 -15.85
CA ILE A 158 18.81 -3.25 -16.84
C ILE A 158 19.17 -1.81 -16.49
N ALA A 159 19.05 -1.41 -15.22
CA ALA A 159 19.34 -0.03 -14.78
C ALA A 159 20.79 0.36 -15.05
N PHE A 160 21.72 -0.56 -14.90
CA PHE A 160 23.16 -0.32 -15.09
C PHE A 160 23.68 -0.63 -16.50
N ASP A 161 22.84 -1.08 -17.45
CA ASP A 161 23.26 -1.34 -18.82
C ASP A 161 23.74 -0.05 -19.50
N HIS A 162 25.06 0.07 -19.72
CA HIS A 162 25.67 1.28 -20.24
C HIS A 162 25.31 1.57 -21.70
N LEU A 163 25.10 0.54 -22.55
CA LEU A 163 24.71 0.71 -23.95
C LEU A 163 23.29 1.26 -24.06
N LEU A 164 22.36 0.67 -23.28
CA LEU A 164 21.00 1.14 -23.21
C LEU A 164 20.93 2.59 -22.65
N ASN A 165 21.70 2.87 -21.60
CA ASN A 165 21.76 4.20 -21.00
C ASN A 165 22.33 5.26 -21.95
N ALA A 166 23.35 4.92 -22.78
CA ALA A 166 23.88 5.79 -23.80
C ALA A 166 22.82 6.12 -24.88
N ARG A 167 22.03 5.13 -25.32
CA ARG A 167 20.94 5.34 -26.28
C ARG A 167 19.85 6.26 -25.74
N ILE A 168 19.42 6.03 -24.48
CA ILE A 168 18.39 6.88 -23.81
C ILE A 168 18.91 8.30 -23.62
N SER A 169 20.18 8.45 -23.21
CA SER A 169 20.80 9.77 -23.01
C SER A 169 20.91 10.57 -24.31
N ALA A 170 21.22 9.90 -25.45
CA ALA A 170 21.25 10.54 -26.75
C ALA A 170 19.87 11.08 -27.17
N LEU A 171 18.79 10.32 -26.89
CA LEU A 171 17.42 10.80 -27.16
C LEU A 171 17.01 11.96 -26.23
N HIS A 172 17.41 11.90 -24.96
CA HIS A 172 17.11 12.96 -24.00
C HIS A 172 17.85 14.26 -24.32
N ALA A 173 19.08 14.19 -24.85
CA ALA A 173 19.89 15.37 -25.21
C ALA A 173 19.26 16.23 -26.30
N ASP A 174 18.47 15.65 -27.21
CA ASP A 174 17.75 16.36 -28.27
C ASP A 174 16.24 16.05 -28.21
N LEU A 175 15.66 16.20 -27.02
CA LEU A 175 14.29 15.82 -26.72
C LEU A 175 13.24 16.32 -27.72
N PRO A 176 13.27 17.61 -28.21
CA PRO A 176 12.27 18.10 -29.15
C PRO A 176 12.29 17.38 -30.50
N ARG A 177 13.47 16.90 -30.95
CA ARG A 177 13.61 16.18 -32.22
C ARG A 177 13.49 14.67 -32.09
N SER A 178 13.74 14.17 -30.92
CA SER A 178 13.78 12.72 -30.64
C SER A 178 12.41 12.08 -30.48
N ALA A 179 11.34 12.88 -30.32
CA ALA A 179 10.03 12.35 -29.98
C ALA A 179 8.91 12.94 -30.85
N PRO A 180 7.99 12.08 -31.38
CA PRO A 180 6.95 12.52 -32.31
C PRO A 180 5.78 13.27 -31.63
N THR A 181 5.60 13.11 -30.30
CA THR A 181 4.49 13.69 -29.53
C THR A 181 4.96 14.17 -28.15
N ALA A 182 4.16 15.03 -27.50
CA ALA A 182 4.43 15.47 -26.13
C ALA A 182 4.46 14.28 -25.13
N GLU A 183 3.60 13.27 -25.32
CA GLU A 183 3.60 12.07 -24.48
C GLU A 183 4.89 11.24 -24.68
N ALA A 184 5.39 11.14 -25.92
CA ALA A 184 6.66 10.48 -26.21
C ALA A 184 7.85 11.25 -25.59
N GLN A 185 7.84 12.59 -25.62
CA GLN A 185 8.83 13.41 -24.93
C GLN A 185 8.81 13.15 -23.44
N ARG A 186 7.62 13.10 -22.85
CA ARG A 186 7.46 12.78 -21.42
C ARG A 186 7.97 11.38 -21.08
N LEU A 187 7.74 10.39 -21.93
CA LEU A 187 8.25 9.04 -21.72
C LEU A 187 9.78 9.01 -21.71
N ILE A 188 10.44 9.67 -22.70
CA ILE A 188 11.91 9.77 -22.70
C ILE A 188 12.41 10.40 -21.38
N GLN A 189 11.79 11.52 -20.97
CA GLN A 189 12.16 12.24 -19.75
C GLN A 189 12.01 11.34 -18.52
N VAL A 190 10.86 10.70 -18.32
CA VAL A 190 10.58 9.85 -17.15
C VAL A 190 11.55 8.67 -17.10
N VAL A 191 11.78 8.00 -18.23
CA VAL A 191 12.71 6.87 -18.31
C VAL A 191 14.15 7.32 -18.03
N TYR A 192 14.59 8.45 -18.57
CA TYR A 192 15.92 8.99 -18.32
C TYR A 192 16.13 9.36 -16.85
N GLU A 193 15.16 10.07 -16.24
CA GLU A 193 15.22 10.50 -14.84
C GLU A 193 15.20 9.30 -13.89
N ASP A 194 14.34 8.29 -14.12
CA ASP A 194 14.30 7.06 -13.31
C ASP A 194 15.65 6.34 -13.33
N ARG A 195 16.27 6.20 -14.50
CA ARG A 195 17.57 5.55 -14.63
C ARG A 195 18.68 6.33 -13.94
N ARG A 196 18.70 7.66 -14.07
CA ARG A 196 19.65 8.50 -13.34
C ARG A 196 19.51 8.32 -11.82
N ARG A 197 18.29 8.30 -11.33
CA ARG A 197 18.00 8.08 -9.91
C ARG A 197 18.42 6.68 -9.42
N ARG A 198 18.48 5.71 -10.32
CA ARG A 198 19.00 4.36 -10.06
C ARG A 198 20.52 4.24 -10.24
N GLY A 199 21.22 5.30 -10.63
CA GLY A 199 22.68 5.34 -10.75
C GLY A 199 23.23 5.09 -12.14
N ALA A 200 22.42 5.26 -13.21
CA ALA A 200 22.87 5.07 -14.59
C ALA A 200 24.04 5.99 -15.03
N GLY A 201 24.24 7.12 -14.35
CA GLY A 201 25.34 8.04 -14.64
C GLY A 201 26.62 7.83 -13.82
N LEU A 202 26.64 6.83 -12.96
CA LEU A 202 27.77 6.53 -12.08
C LEU A 202 28.83 5.70 -12.82
N ASP A 203 30.10 5.83 -12.41
CA ASP A 203 31.15 4.91 -12.86
C ASP A 203 31.00 3.50 -12.22
N ALA A 204 31.81 2.54 -12.67
CA ALA A 204 31.69 1.16 -12.24
C ALA A 204 31.95 0.95 -10.74
N ALA A 205 32.83 1.75 -10.13
CA ALA A 205 33.14 1.67 -8.69
C ALA A 205 31.97 2.18 -7.86
N ASP A 206 31.42 3.33 -8.25
CA ASP A 206 30.25 3.94 -7.62
C ASP A 206 28.98 3.09 -7.82
N GLN A 207 28.79 2.45 -8.98
CA GLN A 207 27.70 1.48 -9.19
C GLN A 207 27.84 0.26 -8.26
N SER A 208 29.06 -0.27 -8.07
CA SER A 208 29.29 -1.36 -7.11
C SER A 208 28.94 -0.93 -5.68
N THR A 209 29.38 0.26 -5.27
CA THR A 209 29.07 0.84 -3.97
C THR A 209 27.53 1.02 -3.79
N LEU A 210 26.84 1.49 -4.82
CA LEU A 210 25.39 1.67 -4.77
C LEU A 210 24.66 0.34 -4.62
N LYS A 211 25.09 -0.73 -5.32
CA LYS A 211 24.54 -2.09 -5.17
C LYS A 211 24.71 -2.61 -3.74
N GLU A 212 25.89 -2.45 -3.16
CA GLU A 212 26.15 -2.84 -1.77
C GLU A 212 25.25 -2.09 -0.79
N ILE A 213 25.11 -0.76 -0.96
CA ILE A 213 24.21 0.08 -0.15
C ILE A 213 22.76 -0.39 -0.29
N ASN A 214 22.27 -0.61 -1.51
CA ASN A 214 20.89 -1.05 -1.75
C ASN A 214 20.61 -2.43 -1.13
N GLY A 215 21.53 -3.39 -1.30
CA GLY A 215 21.43 -4.72 -0.70
C GLY A 215 21.40 -4.68 0.82
N ARG A 216 22.25 -3.85 1.42
CA ARG A 216 22.29 -3.68 2.88
C ARG A 216 21.03 -2.96 3.41
N LEU A 217 20.57 -1.93 2.73
CA LEU A 217 19.31 -1.24 3.06
C LEU A 217 18.12 -2.20 3.03
N ALA A 218 18.00 -3.04 2.01
CA ALA A 218 16.91 -4.03 1.91
C ALA A 218 16.90 -4.99 3.13
N GLN A 219 18.08 -5.50 3.53
CA GLN A 219 18.22 -6.36 4.72
C GLN A 219 17.83 -5.64 6.02
N LEU A 220 18.29 -4.40 6.18
CA LEU A 220 18.01 -3.61 7.38
C LEU A 220 16.54 -3.21 7.48
N MET A 221 15.91 -2.79 6.38
CA MET A 221 14.49 -2.46 6.34
C MET A 221 13.62 -3.69 6.67
N ALA A 222 13.97 -4.86 6.15
CA ALA A 222 13.30 -6.11 6.49
C ALA A 222 13.46 -6.44 7.99
N LYS A 223 14.67 -6.31 8.54
CA LYS A 223 14.94 -6.50 9.97
C LYS A 223 14.15 -5.50 10.81
N PHE A 224 14.18 -4.22 10.44
CA PHE A 224 13.43 -3.16 11.13
C PHE A 224 11.93 -3.48 11.24
N GLY A 225 11.30 -3.91 10.15
CA GLY A 225 9.89 -4.25 10.14
C GLY A 225 9.55 -5.53 10.93
N GLN A 226 10.48 -6.50 10.97
CA GLN A 226 10.27 -7.76 11.69
C GLN A 226 10.45 -7.65 13.20
N ASN A 227 11.35 -6.78 13.67
CA ASN A 227 11.67 -6.66 15.08
C ASN A 227 10.45 -6.31 15.94
N PRO A 228 9.65 -5.25 15.66
CA PRO A 228 8.45 -4.95 16.46
C PRO A 228 7.39 -6.05 16.41
N ALA A 229 7.22 -6.72 15.26
CA ALA A 229 6.26 -7.81 15.12
C ALA A 229 6.63 -9.02 16.01
N ARG A 230 7.92 -9.38 16.05
CA ARG A 230 8.42 -10.46 16.94
C ARG A 230 8.39 -10.06 18.41
N GLU A 231 8.70 -8.80 18.72
CA GLU A 231 8.61 -8.27 20.07
C GLU A 231 7.16 -8.33 20.59
N GLU A 232 6.18 -7.95 19.77
CA GLU A 232 4.75 -8.03 20.08
C GLU A 232 4.28 -9.43 20.45
N GLU A 233 4.88 -10.51 19.91
CA GLU A 233 4.54 -11.89 20.25
C GLU A 233 4.87 -12.22 21.74
N SER A 234 5.90 -11.58 22.28
CA SER A 234 6.37 -11.77 23.65
C SER A 234 5.80 -10.78 24.65
N LEU A 235 5.40 -9.59 24.20
CA LEU A 235 4.90 -8.53 25.06
C LEU A 235 3.45 -8.79 25.50
N VAL A 236 3.24 -8.86 26.82
CA VAL A 236 1.92 -9.09 27.41
C VAL A 236 1.82 -8.46 28.80
N VAL A 237 0.69 -7.83 29.09
CA VAL A 237 0.32 -7.42 30.45
C VAL A 237 -0.60 -8.46 31.04
N PHE A 238 -0.19 -9.10 32.15
CA PHE A 238 -1.06 -9.97 32.92
C PHE A 238 -1.82 -9.15 33.98
N VAL A 239 -3.10 -9.48 34.12
CA VAL A 239 -4.01 -8.87 35.10
C VAL A 239 -4.51 -9.97 36.01
N ASP A 240 -4.37 -9.79 37.31
CA ASP A 240 -4.83 -10.73 38.36
C ASP A 240 -6.10 -10.23 39.06
N ASN A 241 -6.32 -8.90 39.05
CA ASN A 241 -7.49 -8.29 39.64
C ASN A 241 -8.55 -7.98 38.59
N PRO A 242 -9.70 -8.68 38.56
CA PRO A 242 -10.76 -8.43 37.57
C PRO A 242 -11.34 -7.02 37.64
N ALA A 243 -11.18 -6.31 38.76
CA ALA A 243 -11.64 -4.91 38.89
C ALA A 243 -10.87 -3.95 37.94
N GLU A 244 -9.64 -4.30 37.54
CA GLU A 244 -8.88 -3.49 36.55
C GLU A 244 -9.46 -3.58 35.14
N LEU A 245 -10.28 -4.59 34.85
CA LEU A 245 -10.90 -4.80 33.53
C LEU A 245 -12.25 -4.07 33.40
N ARG A 246 -12.71 -3.37 34.43
CA ARG A 246 -13.96 -2.58 34.33
C ARG A 246 -13.87 -1.57 33.21
N GLY A 247 -15.01 -1.37 32.53
CA GLY A 247 -15.12 -0.51 31.34
C GLY A 247 -14.84 -1.22 30.02
N LEU A 248 -14.17 -2.39 30.05
CA LEU A 248 -13.95 -3.17 28.83
C LEU A 248 -15.22 -3.93 28.40
N PRO A 249 -15.51 -4.04 27.10
CA PRO A 249 -16.55 -4.91 26.55
C PRO A 249 -16.37 -6.38 26.97
N ALA A 250 -17.46 -7.11 27.17
CA ALA A 250 -17.45 -8.48 27.65
C ALA A 250 -16.65 -9.42 26.74
N ASP A 251 -16.78 -9.28 25.43
CA ASP A 251 -16.03 -10.04 24.43
C ASP A 251 -14.52 -9.81 24.54
N ARG A 252 -14.07 -8.62 24.95
CA ARG A 252 -12.66 -8.29 25.16
C ARG A 252 -12.12 -8.91 26.44
N ILE A 253 -12.93 -8.96 27.48
CA ILE A 253 -12.58 -9.65 28.74
C ILE A 253 -12.44 -11.17 28.50
N GLU A 254 -13.37 -11.77 27.74
CA GLU A 254 -13.31 -13.17 27.35
C GLU A 254 -12.07 -13.48 26.49
N ALA A 255 -11.77 -12.62 25.51
CA ALA A 255 -10.57 -12.77 24.69
C ALA A 255 -9.28 -12.67 25.53
N ALA A 256 -9.22 -11.77 26.52
CA ALA A 256 -8.09 -11.66 27.43
C ALA A 256 -7.95 -12.92 28.32
N LYS A 257 -9.07 -13.52 28.75
CA LYS A 257 -9.07 -14.79 29.51
C LYS A 257 -8.53 -15.95 28.66
N ALA A 258 -9.03 -16.08 27.43
CA ALA A 258 -8.57 -17.10 26.48
C ALA A 258 -7.07 -16.94 26.17
N ALA A 259 -6.59 -15.69 25.99
CA ALA A 259 -5.18 -15.39 25.77
C ALA A 259 -4.29 -15.77 26.95
N ALA A 260 -4.77 -15.68 28.18
CA ALA A 260 -4.07 -16.12 29.38
C ALA A 260 -4.01 -17.66 29.48
N VAL A 261 -5.11 -18.35 29.20
CA VAL A 261 -5.17 -19.82 29.14
C VAL A 261 -4.15 -20.35 28.14
N THR A 262 -4.10 -19.78 26.92
CA THR A 262 -3.13 -20.17 25.87
C THR A 262 -1.68 -20.01 26.34
N ARG A 263 -1.42 -19.08 27.28
CA ARG A 263 -0.09 -18.84 27.87
C ARG A 263 0.17 -19.58 29.19
N GLY A 264 -0.66 -20.57 29.52
CA GLY A 264 -0.51 -21.40 30.71
C GLY A 264 -0.83 -20.70 32.04
N LYS A 265 -1.59 -19.57 31.98
CA LYS A 265 -2.00 -18.80 33.16
C LYS A 265 -3.53 -18.66 33.25
N PRO A 266 -4.27 -19.77 33.48
CA PRO A 266 -5.72 -19.79 33.40
C PRO A 266 -6.41 -18.95 34.49
N ASP A 267 -5.73 -18.60 35.57
CA ASP A 267 -6.31 -17.79 36.65
C ASP A 267 -6.23 -16.27 36.39
N LEU A 268 -5.45 -15.87 35.37
CA LEU A 268 -5.23 -14.48 35.02
C LEU A 268 -6.02 -14.08 33.74
N TRP A 269 -5.92 -12.83 33.40
CA TRP A 269 -6.23 -12.25 32.08
C TRP A 269 -4.94 -11.78 31.42
N ALA A 270 -4.79 -11.94 30.12
CA ALA A 270 -3.63 -11.48 29.36
C ALA A 270 -4.06 -10.45 28.31
N ILE A 271 -3.41 -9.29 28.33
CA ILE A 271 -3.54 -8.25 27.30
C ILE A 271 -2.27 -8.31 26.43
N PRO A 272 -2.29 -9.00 25.28
CA PRO A 272 -1.19 -8.96 24.32
C PRO A 272 -0.98 -7.53 23.82
N ILE A 273 0.29 -7.11 23.63
CA ILE A 273 0.61 -5.76 23.15
C ILE A 273 0.48 -5.69 21.62
N GLN A 274 -0.77 -5.84 21.17
CA GLN A 274 -1.20 -5.73 19.78
C GLN A 274 -2.38 -4.77 19.68
N ARG A 275 -2.49 -4.03 18.57
CA ARG A 275 -3.50 -2.98 18.42
C ARG A 275 -4.93 -3.40 18.79
N PRO A 276 -5.45 -4.60 18.38
CA PRO A 276 -6.82 -5.02 18.74
C PRO A 276 -7.04 -5.23 20.24
N SER A 277 -5.98 -5.49 21.02
CA SER A 277 -6.05 -5.68 22.48
C SER A 277 -5.73 -4.39 23.24
N VAL A 278 -4.77 -3.61 22.74
CA VAL A 278 -4.31 -2.35 23.36
C VAL A 278 -5.37 -1.26 23.25
N TRP A 279 -5.98 -1.08 22.07
CA TRP A 279 -6.90 0.03 21.81
C TRP A 279 -8.13 0.05 22.74
N PRO A 280 -8.85 -1.08 22.92
CA PRO A 280 -9.95 -1.13 23.89
C PRO A 280 -9.53 -0.77 25.32
N VAL A 281 -8.33 -1.18 25.76
CA VAL A 281 -7.82 -0.82 27.08
C VAL A 281 -7.60 0.69 27.20
N LEU A 282 -6.92 1.30 26.24
CA LEU A 282 -6.61 2.74 26.26
C LEU A 282 -7.85 3.62 26.11
N THR A 283 -8.91 3.14 25.46
CA THR A 283 -10.14 3.91 25.24
C THR A 283 -11.22 3.68 26.29
N ARG A 284 -11.27 2.49 26.94
CA ARG A 284 -12.44 2.10 27.73
C ARG A 284 -12.14 1.59 29.13
N ALA A 285 -10.89 1.11 29.43
CA ALA A 285 -10.61 0.58 30.77
C ALA A 285 -10.62 1.70 31.82
N ASP A 286 -11.40 1.54 32.91
CA ASP A 286 -11.46 2.50 34.01
C ASP A 286 -10.14 2.58 34.78
N SER A 287 -9.41 1.45 34.86
CA SER A 287 -8.12 1.39 35.58
C SER A 287 -7.03 2.19 34.88
N ARG A 288 -6.68 3.35 35.43
CA ARG A 288 -5.57 4.18 34.95
C ARG A 288 -4.24 3.43 34.99
N ALA A 289 -4.00 2.64 36.04
CA ALA A 289 -2.77 1.84 36.16
C ALA A 289 -2.65 0.78 35.07
N LEU A 290 -3.76 0.16 34.65
CA LEU A 290 -3.76 -0.77 33.50
C LEU A 290 -3.48 -0.03 32.21
N ARG A 291 -4.11 1.12 31.96
CA ARG A 291 -3.83 1.95 30.76
C ARG A 291 -2.35 2.32 30.70
N GLU A 292 -1.75 2.77 31.81
CA GLU A 292 -0.33 3.13 31.87
C GLU A 292 0.58 1.95 31.53
N ARG A 293 0.37 0.77 32.15
CA ARG A 293 1.20 -0.43 31.89
C ARG A 293 1.14 -0.83 30.42
N VAL A 294 -0.07 -0.88 29.86
CA VAL A 294 -0.29 -1.23 28.46
C VAL A 294 0.33 -0.19 27.52
N PHE A 295 0.12 1.11 27.80
CA PHE A 295 0.67 2.19 26.99
C PHE A 295 2.19 2.19 26.97
N ARG A 296 2.86 2.04 28.12
CA ARG A 296 4.33 2.07 28.18
C ARG A 296 4.97 0.95 27.36
N LEU A 297 4.39 -0.24 27.38
CA LEU A 297 4.87 -1.34 26.54
C LEU A 297 4.57 -1.08 25.05
N TRP A 298 3.40 -0.54 24.75
CA TRP A 298 3.00 -0.21 23.39
C TRP A 298 3.90 0.87 22.77
N ASP A 299 4.13 1.96 23.48
CA ASP A 299 4.91 3.11 23.02
C ASP A 299 6.42 2.80 22.94
N GLY A 300 6.92 1.93 23.83
CA GLY A 300 8.34 1.57 23.93
C GLY A 300 8.82 0.47 22.99
N ARG A 301 7.97 -0.07 22.12
CA ARG A 301 8.36 -1.15 21.19
C ARG A 301 9.51 -0.71 20.27
N GLY A 302 10.37 -1.67 19.93
CA GLY A 302 11.54 -1.43 19.08
C GLY A 302 12.64 -0.58 19.70
N ALA A 303 12.44 -0.04 20.91
CA ALA A 303 13.44 0.74 21.66
C ALA A 303 13.90 0.06 22.96
N GLN A 304 13.47 -1.16 23.23
CA GLN A 304 13.94 -1.96 24.36
C GLN A 304 15.25 -2.66 24.00
N SER A 305 16.19 -2.69 24.95
CA SER A 305 17.47 -3.38 24.73
C SER A 305 17.25 -4.88 24.55
N GLY A 306 17.92 -5.49 23.58
CA GLY A 306 17.84 -6.91 23.27
C GLY A 306 17.80 -7.17 21.77
N ASP A 307 17.34 -8.35 21.37
CA ASP A 307 17.37 -8.85 19.99
C ASP A 307 16.50 -8.03 19.02
N PHE A 308 15.48 -7.35 19.56
CA PHE A 308 14.51 -6.56 18.78
C PHE A 308 14.77 -5.05 18.81
N ASP A 309 15.91 -4.63 19.35
CA ASP A 309 16.30 -3.23 19.40
C ASP A 309 16.53 -2.66 18.00
N ASN A 310 15.70 -1.71 17.59
CA ASN A 310 15.79 -1.05 16.30
C ASN A 310 16.73 0.17 16.29
N ARG A 311 17.21 0.67 17.44
CA ARG A 311 18.07 1.86 17.48
C ARG A 311 19.33 1.72 16.62
N PRO A 312 20.14 0.64 16.71
CA PRO A 312 21.28 0.47 15.83
C PRO A 312 20.88 0.26 14.35
N VAL A 313 19.72 -0.37 14.09
CA VAL A 313 19.20 -0.59 12.72
C VAL A 313 18.84 0.75 12.08
N MET A 314 18.14 1.62 12.81
CA MET A 314 17.81 2.98 12.36
C MET A 314 19.04 3.80 12.02
N ALA A 315 20.03 3.81 12.92
CA ALA A 315 21.27 4.54 12.73
C ALA A 315 22.00 4.14 11.44
N GLU A 316 22.07 2.82 11.16
CA GLU A 316 22.71 2.30 9.95
C GLU A 316 21.88 2.63 8.69
N ILE A 317 20.55 2.51 8.72
CA ILE A 317 19.67 2.88 7.59
C ILE A 317 19.87 4.36 7.23
N LEU A 318 19.83 5.27 8.21
CA LEU A 318 19.96 6.70 7.97
C LEU A 318 21.35 7.05 7.41
N ALA A 319 22.41 6.44 7.92
CA ALA A 319 23.77 6.62 7.41
C ALA A 319 23.90 6.16 5.95
N LEU A 320 23.36 4.97 5.62
CA LEU A 320 23.39 4.44 4.26
C LEU A 320 22.52 5.26 3.29
N ARG A 321 21.36 5.74 3.71
CA ARG A 321 20.51 6.64 2.92
C ARG A 321 21.23 7.96 2.61
N GLY A 322 21.92 8.53 3.59
CA GLY A 322 22.75 9.73 3.40
C GLY A 322 23.88 9.49 2.39
N ARG A 323 24.58 8.35 2.47
CA ARG A 323 25.59 7.94 1.49
C ARG A 323 25.01 7.74 0.09
N LYS A 324 23.88 7.02 -0.03
CA LYS A 324 23.17 6.81 -1.31
C LYS A 324 22.82 8.13 -1.96
N ALA A 325 22.22 9.06 -1.23
CA ALA A 325 21.83 10.35 -1.74
C ALA A 325 23.01 11.13 -2.31
N ARG A 326 24.12 11.22 -1.57
CA ARG A 326 25.34 11.92 -2.04
C ARG A 326 25.94 11.25 -3.27
N LEU A 327 26.04 9.93 -3.29
CA LEU A 327 26.52 9.17 -4.44
C LEU A 327 25.73 9.50 -5.71
N LEU A 328 24.43 9.74 -5.56
CA LEU A 328 23.51 10.11 -6.65
C LEU A 328 23.43 11.63 -6.90
N GLY A 329 24.27 12.45 -6.24
CA GLY A 329 24.37 13.90 -6.44
C GLY A 329 23.34 14.74 -5.69
N TYR A 330 22.66 14.17 -4.67
CA TYR A 330 21.70 14.90 -3.85
C TYR A 330 22.31 15.34 -2.51
N THR A 331 21.87 16.49 -2.00
CA THR A 331 22.34 17.07 -0.74
C THR A 331 22.00 16.19 0.47
N SER A 332 20.81 15.58 0.48
CA SER A 332 20.35 14.64 1.51
C SER A 332 19.39 13.62 0.94
N TYR A 333 19.04 12.60 1.72
CA TYR A 333 18.04 11.62 1.31
C TYR A 333 16.64 12.24 1.14
N ALA A 334 16.28 13.24 1.93
CA ALA A 334 15.04 13.98 1.77
C ALA A 334 14.97 14.69 0.39
N HIS A 335 16.07 15.28 -0.09
CA HIS A 335 16.13 15.87 -1.44
C HIS A 335 16.01 14.79 -2.53
N TYR A 336 16.72 13.65 -2.36
CA TYR A 336 16.56 12.51 -3.27
C TYR A 336 15.12 12.04 -3.34
N ALA A 337 14.45 11.90 -2.20
CA ALA A 337 13.06 11.44 -2.13
C ALA A 337 12.09 12.45 -2.77
N ALA A 338 12.23 13.75 -2.50
CA ALA A 338 11.34 14.79 -2.99
C ALA A 338 11.49 15.07 -4.50
N ALA A 339 12.66 14.79 -5.09
CA ALA A 339 12.95 15.13 -6.49
C ALA A 339 12.01 14.48 -7.52
N SER A 340 11.37 13.35 -7.20
CA SER A 340 10.40 12.67 -8.07
C SER A 340 8.94 12.87 -7.62
N ARG A 341 8.70 13.76 -6.66
CA ARG A 341 7.40 14.03 -6.07
C ARG A 341 6.87 15.40 -6.48
N MET A 342 5.56 15.58 -6.40
CA MET A 342 4.88 16.81 -6.79
C MET A 342 5.26 18.00 -5.88
N VAL A 343 5.58 17.75 -4.61
CA VAL A 343 6.05 18.77 -3.66
C VAL A 343 7.38 19.40 -4.06
N GLY A 344 8.23 18.70 -4.82
CA GLY A 344 9.46 19.19 -5.44
C GLY A 344 10.67 19.33 -4.50
N SER A 345 10.47 19.72 -3.24
CA SER A 345 11.57 19.86 -2.27
C SER A 345 11.15 19.55 -0.83
N PRO A 346 12.08 19.08 0.03
CA PRO A 346 11.78 18.86 1.44
C PRO A 346 11.46 20.16 2.20
N GLU A 347 11.98 21.31 1.73
CA GLU A 347 11.71 22.63 2.29
C GLU A 347 10.24 23.02 2.09
N THR A 348 9.69 22.76 0.91
CA THR A 348 8.27 22.98 0.62
C THR A 348 7.37 22.12 1.52
N ALA A 349 7.72 20.84 1.67
CA ALA A 349 7.00 19.94 2.57
C ALA A 349 7.06 20.41 4.03
N GLU A 350 8.25 20.76 4.51
CA GLU A 350 8.45 21.23 5.89
C GLU A 350 7.67 22.53 6.17
N LYS A 351 7.75 23.49 5.27
CA LYS A 351 7.01 24.77 5.40
C LYS A 351 5.50 24.55 5.50
N MET A 352 4.98 23.65 4.68
CA MET A 352 3.56 23.27 4.70
C MET A 352 3.16 22.63 6.04
N LEU A 353 3.95 21.66 6.53
CA LEU A 353 3.69 21.00 7.81
C LEU A 353 3.81 21.95 8.99
N GLN A 354 4.81 22.85 9.00
CA GLN A 354 4.97 23.87 10.03
C GLN A 354 3.80 24.87 10.06
N ARG A 355 3.26 25.23 8.87
CA ARG A 355 2.04 26.04 8.79
C ARG A 355 0.86 25.29 9.42
N ALA A 356 0.68 24.00 9.08
CA ALA A 356 -0.35 23.17 9.70
C ALA A 356 -0.17 23.07 11.23
N TRP A 357 1.06 22.93 11.68
CA TRP A 357 1.40 22.88 13.10
C TRP A 357 0.94 24.16 13.84
N LYS A 358 1.26 25.34 13.28
CA LYS A 358 0.87 26.63 13.87
C LYS A 358 -0.65 26.77 13.99
N VAL A 359 -1.42 26.27 13.02
CA VAL A 359 -2.89 26.29 13.05
C VAL A 359 -3.43 25.32 14.12
N LEU A 360 -2.90 24.12 14.19
CA LEU A 360 -3.47 23.04 14.99
C LEU A 360 -3.01 23.03 16.45
N LEU A 361 -1.84 23.57 16.76
CA LEU A 361 -1.30 23.56 18.13
C LEU A 361 -2.23 24.24 19.14
N PRO A 362 -2.72 25.48 18.92
CA PRO A 362 -3.65 26.12 19.86
C PRO A 362 -4.99 25.37 19.98
N ILE A 363 -5.50 24.84 18.87
CA ILE A 363 -6.76 24.06 18.85
C ILE A 363 -6.59 22.78 19.67
N THR A 364 -5.49 22.08 19.47
CA THR A 364 -5.20 20.84 20.22
C THR A 364 -4.99 21.15 21.71
N LYS A 365 -4.27 22.23 22.06
CA LYS A 365 -4.11 22.63 23.46
C LYS A 365 -5.48 22.96 24.14
N GLY A 366 -6.37 23.63 23.42
CA GLY A 366 -7.74 23.88 23.89
C GLY A 366 -8.51 22.58 24.17
N TYR A 367 -8.49 21.66 23.19
CA TYR A 367 -9.12 20.34 23.34
C TYR A 367 -8.55 19.54 24.53
N LEU A 368 -7.22 19.52 24.69
CA LEU A 368 -6.59 18.83 25.82
C LEU A 368 -6.97 19.45 27.18
N ALA A 369 -7.18 20.77 27.21
CA ALA A 369 -7.69 21.45 28.42
C ALA A 369 -9.14 21.03 28.74
N GLU A 370 -9.99 20.85 27.73
CA GLU A 370 -11.35 20.30 27.90
C GLU A 370 -11.32 18.88 28.48
N LEU A 371 -10.42 18.00 27.96
CA LEU A 371 -10.24 16.68 28.53
C LEU A 371 -9.80 16.71 30.00
N GLN A 372 -8.86 17.61 30.33
CA GLN A 372 -8.40 17.78 31.69
C GLN A 372 -9.53 18.30 32.61
N ALA A 373 -10.36 19.22 32.10
CA ALA A 373 -11.52 19.74 32.86
C ALA A 373 -12.54 18.62 33.11
N LEU A 374 -12.80 17.77 32.10
CA LEU A 374 -13.67 16.60 32.25
C LEU A 374 -13.14 15.64 33.32
N ALA A 375 -11.84 15.32 33.28
CA ALA A 375 -11.22 14.48 34.30
C ALA A 375 -11.38 15.05 35.72
N LYS A 376 -11.15 16.36 35.90
CA LYS A 376 -11.34 17.05 37.18
C LYS A 376 -12.79 17.02 37.66
N ALA A 377 -13.75 17.20 36.76
CA ALA A 377 -15.18 17.08 37.09
C ALA A 377 -15.56 15.66 37.56
N GLU A 378 -14.86 14.65 37.12
CA GLU A 378 -15.00 13.27 37.60
C GLU A 378 -14.19 12.98 38.89
N GLY A 379 -13.51 13.97 39.45
CA GLY A 379 -12.78 13.86 40.72
C GLY A 379 -11.30 13.49 40.55
N ALA A 380 -10.72 13.56 39.32
CA ALA A 380 -9.30 13.37 39.14
C ALA A 380 -8.47 14.48 39.76
N ASP A 381 -7.51 14.11 40.62
CA ASP A 381 -6.55 15.00 41.30
C ASP A 381 -5.16 15.02 40.62
N PHE A 382 -5.07 14.49 39.39
CA PHE A 382 -3.86 14.36 38.62
C PHE A 382 -3.93 15.07 37.26
N GLU A 383 -2.77 15.37 36.70
CA GLU A 383 -2.65 15.81 35.32
C GLU A 383 -2.69 14.63 34.38
N LEU A 384 -3.48 14.76 33.29
CA LEU A 384 -3.60 13.74 32.27
C LEU A 384 -2.25 13.46 31.58
N GLN A 385 -1.99 12.20 31.37
CA GLN A 385 -0.79 11.67 30.71
C GLN A 385 -1.17 11.04 29.34
N PRO A 386 -0.22 10.66 28.51
CA PRO A 386 -0.52 10.06 27.20
C PRO A 386 -1.47 8.84 27.26
N TRP A 387 -1.37 8.03 28.29
CA TRP A 387 -2.26 6.86 28.51
C TRP A 387 -3.69 7.22 28.94
N ASP A 388 -3.94 8.47 29.30
CA ASP A 388 -5.26 8.95 29.68
C ASP A 388 -6.00 9.60 28.50
N ARG A 389 -5.25 10.06 27.47
CA ARG A 389 -5.79 10.86 26.36
C ARG A 389 -6.94 10.18 25.64
N LEU A 390 -6.77 8.94 25.23
CA LEU A 390 -7.79 8.21 24.47
C LEU A 390 -9.03 7.89 25.30
N TYR A 391 -8.87 7.62 26.58
CA TYR A 391 -9.97 7.34 27.50
C TYR A 391 -10.86 8.58 27.68
N TYR A 392 -10.27 9.74 27.97
CA TYR A 392 -11.02 10.97 28.13
C TYR A 392 -11.51 11.54 26.79
N ALA A 393 -10.80 11.31 25.70
CA ALA A 393 -11.28 11.65 24.36
C ALA A 393 -12.56 10.89 23.99
N GLU A 394 -12.65 9.59 24.29
CA GLU A 394 -13.86 8.80 24.06
C GLU A 394 -15.02 9.27 24.91
N LYS A 395 -14.80 9.54 26.20
CA LYS A 395 -15.82 10.13 27.08
C LYS A 395 -16.32 11.49 26.58
N HIS A 396 -15.40 12.38 26.22
CA HIS A 396 -15.73 13.68 25.67
C HIS A 396 -16.56 13.56 24.39
N ARG A 397 -16.19 12.63 23.50
CA ARG A 397 -16.92 12.34 22.25
C ARG A 397 -18.36 11.91 22.53
N GLN A 398 -18.54 10.98 23.48
CA GLN A 398 -19.87 10.51 23.87
C GLN A 398 -20.73 11.64 24.43
N LEU A 399 -20.16 12.48 25.30
CA LEU A 399 -20.89 13.62 25.91
C LEU A 399 -21.23 14.72 24.90
N THR A 400 -20.34 14.96 23.91
CA THR A 400 -20.48 16.10 22.99
C THR A 400 -21.38 15.78 21.80
N PHE A 401 -21.32 14.57 21.27
CA PHE A 401 -21.99 14.25 20.00
C PHE A 401 -23.23 13.37 20.14
N ASP A 402 -23.44 12.74 21.31
CA ASP A 402 -24.54 11.76 21.50
C ASP A 402 -24.62 10.80 20.30
N PHE A 403 -23.45 10.32 19.85
CA PHE A 403 -23.31 9.52 18.64
C PHE A 403 -22.75 8.13 18.97
N ASP A 404 -23.56 7.14 18.66
CA ASP A 404 -23.17 5.75 18.67
C ASP A 404 -23.01 5.27 17.22
N SER A 405 -21.80 4.85 16.83
CA SER A 405 -21.51 4.29 15.52
C SER A 405 -22.34 3.06 15.19
N GLU A 406 -22.78 2.29 16.21
CA GLU A 406 -23.67 1.15 16.04
C GLU A 406 -25.05 1.58 15.52
N SER A 407 -25.49 2.81 15.75
CA SER A 407 -26.76 3.32 15.22
C SER A 407 -26.78 3.48 13.69
N VAL A 408 -25.62 3.64 13.06
CA VAL A 408 -25.46 3.80 11.60
C VAL A 408 -25.38 2.44 10.90
N ARG A 409 -24.78 1.46 11.56
CA ARG A 409 -24.45 0.14 11.02
C ARG A 409 -25.64 -0.59 10.36
N PRO A 410 -26.89 -0.56 10.88
CA PRO A 410 -28.04 -1.19 10.24
C PRO A 410 -28.36 -0.68 8.84
N TYR A 411 -27.90 0.51 8.46
CA TYR A 411 -28.10 1.13 7.14
C TYR A 411 -26.96 0.83 6.18
N LEU A 412 -25.79 0.45 6.67
CA LEU A 412 -24.56 0.22 5.90
C LEU A 412 -24.41 -1.27 5.53
N THR A 413 -25.40 -1.84 4.81
CA THR A 413 -25.16 -3.17 4.23
C THR A 413 -24.10 -3.06 3.13
N LEU A 414 -23.28 -4.10 2.96
CA LEU A 414 -22.27 -4.13 1.89
C LEU A 414 -22.89 -3.83 0.51
N GLN A 415 -24.10 -4.32 0.24
CA GLN A 415 -24.78 -4.07 -1.03
C GLN A 415 -25.21 -2.60 -1.17
N ASN A 416 -25.76 -1.96 -0.12
CA ASN A 416 -26.09 -0.55 -0.15
C ASN A 416 -24.86 0.32 -0.47
N VAL A 417 -23.70 -0.03 0.10
CA VAL A 417 -22.43 0.68 -0.14
C VAL A 417 -21.98 0.50 -1.59
N ILE A 418 -22.06 -0.72 -2.15
CA ILE A 418 -21.73 -0.98 -3.56
C ILE A 418 -22.67 -0.22 -4.49
N ASP A 419 -23.98 -0.23 -4.22
CA ASP A 419 -24.97 0.45 -5.04
C ASP A 419 -24.75 1.98 -5.03
N GLY A 420 -24.50 2.56 -3.84
CA GLY A 420 -24.19 3.98 -3.70
C GLY A 420 -22.89 4.36 -4.43
N MET A 421 -21.84 3.57 -4.27
CA MET A 421 -20.55 3.73 -4.93
C MET A 421 -20.69 3.70 -6.46
N THR A 422 -21.44 2.73 -6.99
CA THR A 422 -21.68 2.56 -8.44
C THR A 422 -22.48 3.74 -8.99
N TRP A 423 -23.52 4.17 -8.27
CA TRP A 423 -24.33 5.30 -8.67
C TRP A 423 -23.52 6.62 -8.69
N ALA A 424 -22.65 6.83 -7.70
CA ALA A 424 -21.75 7.99 -7.71
C ALA A 424 -20.80 7.96 -8.92
N ALA A 425 -20.25 6.79 -9.27
CA ALA A 425 -19.40 6.63 -10.44
C ALA A 425 -20.14 6.93 -11.76
N GLU A 426 -21.40 6.53 -11.86
CA GLU A 426 -22.24 6.85 -13.04
C GLU A 426 -22.48 8.36 -13.14
N ARG A 427 -22.87 9.00 -12.03
CA ARG A 427 -23.14 10.44 -11.99
C ARG A 427 -21.91 11.31 -12.27
N VAL A 428 -20.76 10.93 -11.72
CA VAL A 428 -19.52 11.73 -11.80
C VAL A 428 -18.73 11.42 -13.06
N TYR A 429 -18.55 10.16 -13.38
CA TYR A 429 -17.63 9.74 -14.46
C TYR A 429 -18.32 9.18 -15.68
N GLY A 430 -19.65 8.98 -15.62
CA GLY A 430 -20.43 8.30 -16.67
C GLY A 430 -20.11 6.82 -16.77
N LEU A 431 -19.70 6.17 -15.65
CA LEU A 431 -19.26 4.78 -15.60
C LEU A 431 -20.33 3.90 -14.95
N SER A 432 -20.89 2.97 -15.73
CA SER A 432 -21.81 1.95 -15.23
C SER A 432 -21.08 0.62 -15.04
N LEU A 433 -21.47 -0.14 -14.02
CA LEU A 433 -20.94 -1.46 -13.72
C LEU A 433 -21.98 -2.54 -14.09
N ARG A 434 -21.59 -3.49 -14.96
CA ARG A 434 -22.41 -4.64 -15.34
C ARG A 434 -21.75 -5.91 -14.83
N GLN A 435 -22.43 -6.64 -13.94
CA GLN A 435 -21.86 -7.85 -13.36
C GLN A 435 -21.69 -8.94 -14.44
N LEU A 436 -20.51 -9.56 -14.45
CA LEU A 436 -20.15 -10.69 -15.30
C LEU A 436 -20.28 -11.99 -14.50
N THR A 437 -20.71 -13.04 -15.19
CA THR A 437 -20.81 -14.41 -14.63
C THR A 437 -19.89 -15.36 -15.39
N GLY A 438 -19.45 -16.45 -14.74
CA GLY A 438 -18.61 -17.46 -15.39
C GLY A 438 -17.15 -17.02 -15.63
N VAL A 439 -16.72 -15.93 -15.00
CA VAL A 439 -15.30 -15.47 -15.05
C VAL A 439 -14.49 -16.25 -14.02
N PRO A 440 -13.34 -16.84 -14.40
CA PRO A 440 -12.45 -17.49 -13.44
C PRO A 440 -11.93 -16.50 -12.38
N THR A 441 -12.02 -16.91 -11.11
CA THR A 441 -11.55 -16.14 -9.96
C THR A 441 -10.81 -17.06 -8.98
N VAL A 442 -9.92 -16.51 -8.15
CA VAL A 442 -9.17 -17.29 -7.14
C VAL A 442 -10.03 -17.65 -5.91
N ALA A 443 -11.24 -17.08 -5.81
CA ALA A 443 -12.21 -17.40 -4.75
C ALA A 443 -13.64 -17.12 -5.26
N PRO A 444 -14.64 -17.96 -4.91
CA PRO A 444 -15.99 -17.92 -5.51
C PRO A 444 -16.78 -16.65 -5.13
N GLU A 445 -16.44 -16.00 -4.03
CA GLU A 445 -17.11 -14.77 -3.57
C GLU A 445 -16.66 -13.50 -4.28
N ILE A 446 -15.62 -13.57 -5.12
CA ILE A 446 -15.14 -12.43 -5.90
C ILE A 446 -16.15 -12.12 -7.01
N ARG A 447 -16.64 -10.89 -7.03
CA ARG A 447 -17.56 -10.40 -8.07
C ARG A 447 -16.77 -9.69 -9.15
N VAL A 448 -17.12 -9.92 -10.41
CA VAL A 448 -16.47 -9.30 -11.57
C VAL A 448 -17.46 -8.43 -12.31
N TYR A 449 -17.02 -7.25 -12.71
CA TYR A 449 -17.86 -6.28 -13.42
C TYR A 449 -17.16 -5.79 -14.68
N GLU A 450 -17.91 -5.72 -15.76
CA GLU A 450 -17.60 -4.89 -16.91
C GLU A 450 -17.85 -3.44 -16.54
N VAL A 451 -16.87 -2.56 -16.78
CA VAL A 451 -17.02 -1.11 -16.60
C VAL A 451 -17.29 -0.48 -17.95
N VAL A 452 -18.45 0.20 -18.07
CA VAL A 452 -18.96 0.71 -19.34
C VAL A 452 -19.14 2.23 -19.27
N ARG A 453 -18.74 2.92 -20.33
CA ARG A 453 -19.03 4.35 -20.54
C ARG A 453 -19.90 4.50 -21.79
N GLY A 454 -21.17 4.88 -21.59
CA GLY A 454 -22.15 4.85 -22.68
C GLY A 454 -22.35 3.42 -23.22
N SER A 455 -21.93 3.15 -24.44
CA SER A 455 -21.95 1.81 -25.05
C SER A 455 -20.58 1.12 -25.08
N GLN A 456 -19.51 1.82 -24.68
CA GLN A 456 -18.14 1.31 -24.78
C GLN A 456 -17.68 0.71 -23.47
N THR A 457 -17.15 -0.51 -23.50
CA THR A 457 -16.40 -1.10 -22.38
C THR A 457 -15.08 -0.38 -22.23
N VAL A 458 -14.78 0.08 -21.00
CA VAL A 458 -13.54 0.84 -20.69
C VAL A 458 -12.62 0.07 -19.74
N GLY A 459 -13.06 -1.03 -19.15
CA GLY A 459 -12.24 -1.85 -18.28
C GLY A 459 -13.02 -2.95 -17.59
N VAL A 460 -12.32 -3.70 -16.73
CA VAL A 460 -12.91 -4.76 -15.89
C VAL A 460 -12.51 -4.52 -14.44
N LEU A 461 -13.50 -4.62 -13.54
CA LEU A 461 -13.33 -4.44 -12.10
C LEU A 461 -13.66 -5.73 -11.34
N TYR A 462 -12.72 -6.20 -10.55
CA TYR A 462 -12.91 -7.28 -9.60
C TYR A 462 -13.18 -6.67 -8.21
N LEU A 463 -14.22 -7.12 -7.54
CA LEU A 463 -14.52 -6.79 -6.14
C LEU A 463 -14.20 -8.00 -5.25
N ASP A 464 -13.05 -7.99 -4.65
CA ASP A 464 -12.57 -8.99 -3.69
C ASP A 464 -12.74 -8.45 -2.26
N LEU A 465 -13.97 -8.48 -1.76
CA LEU A 465 -14.36 -7.75 -0.56
C LEU A 465 -14.31 -8.57 0.74
N PHE A 466 -14.33 -9.90 0.66
CA PHE A 466 -14.46 -10.74 1.85
C PHE A 466 -13.12 -11.20 2.39
N GLN A 467 -13.05 -11.28 3.74
CA GLN A 467 -11.95 -11.89 4.45
C GLN A 467 -11.98 -13.42 4.27
N ARG A 468 -10.81 -14.02 4.06
CA ARG A 468 -10.61 -15.47 3.99
C ARG A 468 -9.17 -15.84 4.33
N GLN A 469 -8.95 -17.12 4.54
CA GLN A 469 -7.58 -17.64 4.72
C GLN A 469 -6.73 -17.36 3.47
N GLY A 470 -5.51 -16.90 3.69
CA GLY A 470 -4.58 -16.57 2.61
C GLY A 470 -4.75 -15.19 1.99
N LYS A 471 -5.68 -14.39 2.51
CA LYS A 471 -5.85 -12.97 2.14
C LYS A 471 -5.44 -12.07 3.31
N GLY A 472 -4.71 -10.99 3.01
CA GLY A 472 -4.33 -9.99 4.01
C GLY A 472 -5.54 -9.28 4.63
N PRO A 473 -5.43 -8.77 5.88
CA PRO A 473 -6.54 -8.11 6.58
C PRO A 473 -6.76 -6.65 6.16
N ALA A 474 -5.87 -6.08 5.34
CA ALA A 474 -5.96 -4.71 4.86
C ALA A 474 -7.00 -4.55 3.74
N SER A 475 -7.30 -3.29 3.39
CA SER A 475 -7.94 -2.93 2.13
C SER A 475 -6.90 -2.27 1.22
N TRP A 476 -7.00 -2.51 -0.08
CA TRP A 476 -6.13 -1.92 -1.10
C TRP A 476 -6.74 -2.10 -2.50
N ALA A 477 -6.27 -1.34 -3.46
CA ALA A 477 -6.58 -1.58 -4.87
C ALA A 477 -5.34 -2.07 -5.63
N THR A 478 -5.55 -2.89 -6.65
CA THR A 478 -4.48 -3.42 -7.51
C THR A 478 -4.80 -3.21 -8.97
N GLU A 479 -3.85 -2.67 -9.73
CA GLU A 479 -3.89 -2.70 -11.19
C GLU A 479 -3.40 -4.06 -11.67
N GLN A 480 -4.33 -4.93 -12.09
CA GLN A 480 -4.02 -6.27 -12.61
C GLN A 480 -3.47 -6.20 -14.04
N ARG A 481 -3.96 -5.26 -14.81
CA ARG A 481 -3.50 -4.97 -16.17
C ARG A 481 -3.67 -3.49 -16.47
N THR A 482 -2.59 -2.88 -16.95
CA THR A 482 -2.61 -1.53 -17.53
C THR A 482 -3.22 -1.58 -18.92
N ALA A 483 -3.91 -0.54 -19.35
CA ALA A 483 -4.39 -0.42 -20.73
C ALA A 483 -3.21 -0.46 -21.72
N GLU A 484 -3.34 -1.23 -22.80
CA GLU A 484 -2.38 -1.22 -23.90
C GLU A 484 -3.09 -0.66 -25.14
N ARG A 485 -2.64 0.50 -25.62
CA ARG A 485 -3.21 1.17 -26.80
C ARG A 485 -2.27 1.01 -27.99
N GLY A 486 -2.36 -0.16 -28.66
CA GLY A 486 -1.60 -0.52 -29.85
C GLY A 486 -2.50 -0.84 -31.04
N GLU A 487 -2.09 -1.80 -31.89
CA GLU A 487 -2.91 -2.31 -32.98
C GLU A 487 -4.17 -3.03 -32.49
N SER A 488 -4.14 -3.61 -31.29
CA SER A 488 -5.29 -4.15 -30.57
C SER A 488 -5.44 -3.44 -29.21
N GLU A 489 -6.60 -2.89 -28.93
CA GLU A 489 -6.89 -2.29 -27.64
C GLU A 489 -7.06 -3.37 -26.58
N VAL A 490 -6.20 -3.35 -25.54
CA VAL A 490 -6.28 -4.22 -24.38
C VAL A 490 -6.79 -3.40 -23.19
N LEU A 491 -7.96 -3.78 -22.67
CA LEU A 491 -8.62 -3.02 -21.62
C LEU A 491 -7.93 -3.20 -20.25
N PRO A 492 -7.92 -2.19 -19.40
CA PRO A 492 -7.36 -2.28 -18.05
C PRO A 492 -8.20 -3.19 -17.16
N ILE A 493 -7.54 -3.82 -16.19
CA ILE A 493 -8.19 -4.64 -15.16
C ILE A 493 -7.73 -4.14 -13.81
N ALA A 494 -8.68 -3.84 -12.93
CA ALA A 494 -8.43 -3.44 -11.55
C ALA A 494 -9.12 -4.40 -10.57
N THR A 495 -8.55 -4.54 -9.37
CA THR A 495 -9.20 -5.25 -8.26
C THR A 495 -9.26 -4.33 -7.05
N LEU A 496 -10.44 -4.21 -6.46
CA LEU A 496 -10.66 -3.61 -5.15
C LEU A 496 -10.71 -4.72 -4.11
N HIS A 497 -9.83 -4.64 -3.12
CA HIS A 497 -9.74 -5.57 -2.01
C HIS A 497 -10.24 -4.94 -0.71
N SER A 498 -10.97 -5.72 0.09
CA SER A 498 -11.34 -5.36 1.47
C SER A 498 -11.40 -6.62 2.34
N SER A 499 -11.65 -6.46 3.64
CA SER A 499 -11.67 -7.57 4.60
C SER A 499 -12.99 -7.56 5.39
N VAL A 500 -14.11 -7.63 4.65
CA VAL A 500 -15.44 -7.74 5.22
C VAL A 500 -15.64 -9.16 5.75
N VAL A 501 -16.09 -9.27 6.99
CA VAL A 501 -16.43 -10.57 7.59
C VAL A 501 -17.82 -10.97 7.12
N ALA A 502 -17.92 -12.13 6.46
CA ALA A 502 -19.22 -12.70 6.09
C ALA A 502 -19.92 -13.25 7.34
N PRO A 503 -21.19 -12.89 7.61
CA PRO A 503 -21.95 -13.49 8.71
C PRO A 503 -22.14 -15.00 8.52
N ALA A 504 -21.96 -15.77 9.61
CA ALA A 504 -22.05 -17.23 9.56
C ALA A 504 -23.48 -17.75 9.20
N ASP A 505 -24.50 -16.94 9.48
CA ASP A 505 -25.90 -17.23 9.17
C ASP A 505 -26.34 -16.87 7.74
N GLY A 506 -25.40 -16.37 6.93
CA GLY A 506 -25.66 -15.95 5.55
C GLY A 506 -26.46 -14.65 5.42
N SER A 507 -26.66 -13.91 6.51
CA SER A 507 -27.29 -12.58 6.48
C SER A 507 -26.42 -11.55 5.73
N ALA A 508 -27.01 -10.38 5.40
CA ALA A 508 -26.29 -9.32 4.72
C ALA A 508 -25.17 -8.75 5.66
N PRO A 509 -23.91 -8.66 5.19
CA PRO A 509 -22.85 -8.03 5.97
C PRO A 509 -23.18 -6.57 6.27
N LEU A 510 -23.14 -6.21 7.54
CA LEU A 510 -23.31 -4.84 8.01
C LEU A 510 -21.92 -4.25 8.29
N LEU A 511 -21.66 -3.07 7.71
CA LEU A 511 -20.36 -2.40 7.80
C LEU A 511 -20.35 -1.35 8.89
N GLU A 512 -19.20 -1.14 9.48
CA GLU A 512 -18.88 0.07 10.22
C GLU A 512 -18.66 1.25 9.23
N TRP A 513 -18.86 2.49 9.69
CA TRP A 513 -18.69 3.68 8.86
C TRP A 513 -17.30 3.75 8.21
N GLU A 514 -16.26 3.49 9.00
CA GLU A 514 -14.87 3.50 8.54
C GLU A 514 -14.62 2.46 7.43
N ARG A 515 -15.26 1.30 7.54
CA ARG A 515 -15.15 0.26 6.51
C ARG A 515 -15.82 0.68 5.20
N ALA A 516 -16.99 1.30 5.28
CA ALA A 516 -17.67 1.85 4.10
C ALA A 516 -16.83 2.97 3.45
N ASN A 517 -16.23 3.84 4.25
CA ASN A 517 -15.34 4.90 3.76
C ASN A 517 -14.11 4.34 3.04
N VAL A 518 -13.46 3.32 3.61
CA VAL A 518 -12.30 2.66 2.99
C VAL A 518 -12.69 1.97 1.66
N ILE A 519 -13.89 1.39 1.54
CA ILE A 519 -14.34 0.81 0.26
C ILE A 519 -14.50 1.92 -0.80
N PHE A 520 -15.03 3.09 -0.45
CA PHE A 520 -15.07 4.25 -1.36
C PHE A 520 -13.67 4.72 -1.74
N HIS A 521 -12.75 4.76 -0.80
CA HIS A 521 -11.35 5.11 -1.02
C HIS A 521 -10.69 4.19 -2.05
N GLU A 522 -10.73 2.87 -1.82
CA GLU A 522 -10.12 1.88 -2.71
C GLU A 522 -10.79 1.86 -4.10
N PHE A 523 -12.07 2.20 -4.15
CA PHE A 523 -12.75 2.38 -5.41
C PHE A 523 -12.20 3.57 -6.20
N GLY A 524 -11.81 4.65 -5.54
CA GLY A 524 -11.13 5.79 -6.17
C GLY A 524 -9.82 5.40 -6.85
N HIS A 525 -9.00 4.56 -6.22
CA HIS A 525 -7.82 3.97 -6.86
C HIS A 525 -8.19 3.09 -8.05
N ALA A 526 -9.14 2.18 -7.89
CA ALA A 526 -9.57 1.28 -8.96
C ALA A 526 -10.11 2.04 -10.18
N LEU A 527 -10.88 3.11 -9.96
CA LEU A 527 -11.33 4.00 -11.03
C LEU A 527 -10.17 4.67 -11.75
N HIS A 528 -9.18 5.18 -11.01
CA HIS A 528 -7.98 5.80 -11.59
C HIS A 528 -7.23 4.82 -12.50
N PHE A 529 -7.13 3.53 -12.12
CA PHE A 529 -6.52 2.50 -12.97
C PHE A 529 -7.34 2.23 -14.24
N ILE A 530 -8.66 2.17 -14.12
CA ILE A 530 -9.57 1.83 -15.22
C ILE A 530 -9.66 2.96 -16.25
N VAL A 531 -9.72 4.23 -15.82
CA VAL A 531 -9.90 5.35 -16.75
C VAL A 531 -8.60 5.88 -17.33
N ASN A 532 -7.46 5.30 -16.97
CA ASN A 532 -6.15 5.71 -17.46
C ASN A 532 -6.12 5.81 -19.00
N GLY A 533 -5.75 6.99 -19.51
CA GLY A 533 -5.75 7.31 -20.95
C GLY A 533 -4.39 7.24 -21.62
N THR A 534 -3.31 6.91 -20.88
CA THR A 534 -1.94 6.94 -21.41
C THR A 534 -1.68 5.79 -22.40
N ARG A 535 -0.83 6.06 -23.37
CA ARG A 535 -0.43 5.07 -24.38
C ARG A 535 0.68 4.15 -23.86
N TYR A 536 1.57 4.67 -23.00
CA TYR A 536 2.77 3.97 -22.54
C TYR A 536 2.61 3.51 -21.10
N ARG A 537 3.04 2.27 -20.82
CA ARG A 537 2.92 1.66 -19.48
C ARG A 537 3.68 2.43 -18.40
N ALA A 538 4.85 2.98 -18.74
CA ALA A 538 5.65 3.78 -17.82
C ALA A 538 5.04 5.16 -17.49
N LEU A 539 3.91 5.53 -18.11
CA LEU A 539 3.15 6.74 -17.83
C LEU A 539 1.79 6.48 -17.19
N GLY A 540 1.45 5.23 -16.87
CA GLY A 540 0.17 4.84 -16.29
C GLY A 540 -0.14 5.45 -14.92
N SER A 541 -1.34 5.18 -14.40
CA SER A 541 -1.85 5.74 -13.13
C SER A 541 -0.96 5.45 -11.92
N LEU A 542 -0.31 4.27 -11.86
CA LEU A 542 0.65 3.94 -10.79
C LEU A 542 2.02 4.63 -10.95
N ARG A 543 2.21 5.39 -12.03
CA ARG A 543 3.46 6.12 -12.32
C ARG A 543 3.36 7.63 -12.10
N VAL A 544 2.22 8.10 -11.59
CA VAL A 544 2.11 9.46 -11.06
C VAL A 544 3.03 9.66 -9.85
N PRO A 545 3.40 10.89 -9.49
CA PRO A 545 4.17 11.13 -8.28
C PRO A 545 3.54 10.46 -7.06
N ALA A 546 4.37 9.81 -6.21
CA ALA A 546 3.89 9.03 -5.07
C ALA A 546 3.08 9.87 -4.06
N ASP A 547 3.34 11.18 -3.98
CA ASP A 547 2.59 12.10 -3.13
C ASP A 547 1.28 12.62 -3.77
N PHE A 548 0.94 12.12 -4.97
CA PHE A 548 -0.35 12.38 -5.63
C PHE A 548 -1.27 11.14 -5.65
N ILE A 549 -0.71 9.95 -5.49
CA ILE A 549 -1.43 8.68 -5.75
C ILE A 549 -2.70 8.53 -4.89
N GLU A 550 -2.69 9.06 -3.67
CA GLU A 550 -3.83 9.02 -2.75
C GLU A 550 -4.92 10.06 -3.09
N THR A 551 -4.61 11.09 -3.87
CA THR A 551 -5.52 12.21 -4.12
C THR A 551 -6.86 11.81 -4.75
N PRO A 552 -6.92 10.94 -5.79
CA PRO A 552 -8.19 10.47 -6.35
C PRO A 552 -9.02 9.65 -5.36
N ALA A 553 -8.37 8.84 -4.53
CA ALA A 553 -9.03 8.01 -3.53
C ALA A 553 -9.62 8.85 -2.38
N LEU A 554 -8.86 9.80 -1.86
CA LEU A 554 -9.32 10.74 -0.83
C LEU A 554 -10.44 11.68 -1.33
N LEU A 555 -10.44 12.00 -2.62
CA LEU A 555 -11.56 12.71 -3.23
C LEU A 555 -12.81 11.81 -3.29
N GLN A 556 -12.64 10.51 -3.61
CA GLN A 556 -13.75 9.57 -3.74
C GLN A 556 -14.50 9.36 -2.42
N GLU A 557 -13.86 9.46 -1.28
CA GLU A 557 -14.49 9.41 0.05
C GLU A 557 -15.58 10.47 0.24
N ARG A 558 -15.48 11.60 -0.46
CA ARG A 558 -16.44 12.70 -0.35
C ARG A 558 -17.85 12.34 -0.77
N TRP A 559 -17.99 11.43 -1.74
CA TRP A 559 -19.30 10.99 -2.21
C TRP A 559 -20.02 10.12 -1.19
N LEU A 560 -19.32 9.39 -0.30
CA LEU A 560 -19.99 8.70 0.81
C LEU A 560 -20.67 9.66 1.80
N LEU A 561 -20.13 10.87 1.96
CA LEU A 561 -20.70 11.92 2.84
C LEU A 561 -21.80 12.72 2.17
N ASP A 562 -22.12 12.46 0.91
CA ASP A 562 -23.15 13.18 0.18
C ASP A 562 -24.54 12.80 0.67
N ARG A 563 -25.36 13.81 1.00
CA ARG A 563 -26.72 13.61 1.56
C ARG A 563 -27.67 12.90 0.61
N GLU A 564 -27.60 13.19 -0.70
CA GLU A 564 -28.45 12.52 -1.70
C GLU A 564 -28.09 11.02 -1.76
N LEU A 565 -26.80 10.69 -1.78
CA LEU A 565 -26.34 9.31 -1.77
C LEU A 565 -26.78 8.58 -0.49
N LEU A 566 -26.58 9.18 0.67
CA LEU A 566 -26.94 8.58 1.95
C LEU A 566 -28.46 8.32 2.04
N GLN A 567 -29.29 9.29 1.69
CA GLN A 567 -30.74 9.14 1.71
C GLN A 567 -31.27 8.14 0.70
N ARG A 568 -30.59 8.01 -0.45
CA ARG A 568 -31.04 7.13 -1.54
C ARG A 568 -30.67 5.68 -1.31
N PHE A 569 -29.45 5.41 -0.86
CA PHE A 569 -28.87 4.06 -0.83
C PHE A 569 -28.75 3.48 0.59
N MET A 570 -28.53 4.29 1.62
CA MET A 570 -28.37 3.77 2.98
C MET A 570 -29.74 3.44 3.56
N ARG A 571 -30.16 2.18 3.32
CA ARG A 571 -31.44 1.63 3.71
C ARG A 571 -31.28 0.61 4.82
N HIS A 572 -32.11 0.72 5.87
CA HIS A 572 -32.10 -0.23 6.99
C HIS A 572 -32.25 -1.67 6.48
N HIS A 573 -31.41 -2.57 6.92
CA HIS A 573 -31.31 -3.93 6.39
C HIS A 573 -32.60 -4.75 6.49
N GLN A 574 -33.42 -4.52 7.52
CA GLN A 574 -34.70 -5.20 7.74
C GLN A 574 -35.90 -4.41 7.20
N THR A 575 -36.04 -3.15 7.61
CA THR A 575 -37.23 -2.34 7.32
C THR A 575 -37.20 -1.66 5.96
N ARG A 576 -36.03 -1.57 5.33
CA ARG A 576 -35.75 -0.81 4.09
C ARG A 576 -35.99 0.70 4.19
N ALA A 577 -36.27 1.20 5.40
CA ALA A 577 -36.37 2.64 5.66
C ALA A 577 -35.07 3.35 5.30
N ALA A 578 -35.17 4.58 4.78
CA ALA A 578 -34.01 5.42 4.56
C ALA A 578 -33.35 5.79 5.90
N ILE A 579 -32.03 6.04 5.87
CA ILE A 579 -31.32 6.59 7.00
C ILE A 579 -31.95 7.92 7.45
N PRO A 580 -32.25 8.12 8.75
CA PRO A 580 -32.84 9.37 9.25
C PRO A 580 -31.95 10.59 8.98
N VAL A 581 -32.56 11.73 8.66
CA VAL A 581 -31.83 12.99 8.42
C VAL A 581 -31.01 13.40 9.64
N GLU A 582 -31.58 13.22 10.83
CA GLU A 582 -30.94 13.52 12.10
C GLU A 582 -29.65 12.68 12.30
N LEU A 583 -29.65 11.43 11.83
CA LEU A 583 -28.47 10.57 11.90
C LEU A 583 -27.41 11.02 10.88
N ILE A 584 -27.81 11.46 9.69
CA ILE A 584 -26.89 12.06 8.70
C ILE A 584 -26.22 13.31 9.29
N GLU A 585 -26.98 14.19 9.93
CA GLU A 585 -26.44 15.39 10.56
C GLU A 585 -25.45 15.07 11.71
N ARG A 586 -25.71 13.99 12.46
CA ARG A 586 -24.76 13.51 13.46
C ARG A 586 -23.47 12.99 12.82
N ILE A 587 -23.56 12.20 11.75
CA ILE A 587 -22.40 11.73 10.97
C ILE A 587 -21.58 12.92 10.48
N GLU A 588 -22.20 13.93 9.88
CA GLU A 588 -21.51 15.15 9.40
C GLU A 588 -20.80 15.90 10.54
N ARG A 589 -21.43 16.04 11.71
CA ARG A 589 -20.81 16.70 12.87
C ARG A 589 -19.59 15.94 13.37
N VAL A 590 -19.72 14.62 13.52
CA VAL A 590 -18.61 13.75 13.99
C VAL A 590 -17.46 13.79 12.98
N ASN A 591 -17.71 13.60 11.69
CA ASN A 591 -16.67 13.66 10.66
C ASN A 591 -15.96 15.03 10.61
N ARG A 592 -16.68 16.12 10.91
CA ARG A 592 -16.07 17.45 10.96
C ARG A 592 -15.20 17.62 12.20
N ALA A 593 -15.59 17.05 13.34
CA ALA A 593 -14.85 17.15 14.61
C ALA A 593 -13.64 16.21 14.63
N ASP A 594 -13.79 14.97 14.15
CA ASP A 594 -12.72 13.97 14.13
C ASP A 594 -11.63 14.33 13.11
N ARG A 595 -11.97 15.12 12.10
CA ARG A 595 -11.07 15.51 11.00
C ARG A 595 -10.40 14.28 10.34
N VAL A 596 -9.58 14.54 9.32
CA VAL A 596 -8.70 13.49 8.78
C VAL A 596 -7.46 13.33 9.65
N PHE A 597 -6.92 12.12 9.72
CA PHE A 597 -5.77 11.82 10.59
C PHE A 597 -4.55 12.67 10.27
N SER A 598 -4.36 13.05 9.00
CA SER A 598 -3.25 13.91 8.55
C SER A 598 -3.34 15.34 9.12
N LEU A 599 -4.51 15.74 9.60
CA LEU A 599 -4.77 17.05 10.20
C LEU A 599 -4.75 16.99 11.75
N ASN A 600 -3.86 16.18 12.32
CA ASN A 600 -3.65 16.02 13.75
C ASN A 600 -2.16 16.20 14.11
N LEU A 601 -1.88 16.71 15.33
CA LEU A 601 -0.52 16.98 15.78
C LEU A 601 0.36 15.73 15.86
N ASP A 602 -0.21 14.59 16.23
CA ASP A 602 0.52 13.32 16.32
C ASP A 602 1.06 12.86 14.95
N TYR A 603 0.27 13.04 13.89
CA TYR A 603 0.74 12.79 12.53
C TYR A 603 1.74 13.83 12.04
N LEU A 604 1.45 15.13 12.23
CA LEU A 604 2.36 16.20 11.81
C LEU A 604 3.72 16.09 12.49
N ALA A 605 3.75 15.72 13.77
CA ALA A 605 4.99 15.44 14.49
C ALA A 605 5.80 14.32 13.82
N THR A 606 5.14 13.22 13.48
CA THR A 606 5.77 12.12 12.75
C THR A 606 6.39 12.58 11.42
N ALA A 607 5.64 13.34 10.62
CA ALA A 607 6.08 13.81 9.31
C ALA A 607 7.26 14.80 9.42
N LEU A 608 7.26 15.68 10.42
CA LEU A 608 8.36 16.62 10.68
C LEU A 608 9.61 15.90 11.18
N VAL A 609 9.45 14.92 12.07
CA VAL A 609 10.57 14.07 12.54
C VAL A 609 11.18 13.29 11.36
N ASP A 610 10.35 12.68 10.51
CA ASP A 610 10.79 11.96 9.32
C ASP A 610 11.63 12.85 8.39
N LEU A 611 11.15 14.04 8.05
CA LEU A 611 11.91 14.99 7.23
C LEU A 611 13.25 15.39 7.87
N ARG A 612 13.26 15.68 9.17
CA ARG A 612 14.49 16.07 9.89
C ARG A 612 15.51 14.96 9.92
N MET A 613 15.13 13.72 10.20
CA MET A 613 16.03 12.56 10.19
C MET A 613 16.72 12.40 8.83
N HIS A 614 15.99 12.58 7.75
CA HIS A 614 16.44 12.34 6.39
C HIS A 614 17.12 13.55 5.73
N ARG A 615 17.14 14.71 6.39
CA ARG A 615 17.91 15.90 5.95
C ARG A 615 19.35 15.90 6.43
N VAL A 616 19.72 15.02 7.36
CA VAL A 616 21.10 14.90 7.80
C VAL A 616 21.97 14.41 6.65
N ALA A 617 22.95 15.22 6.27
CA ALA A 617 23.70 15.06 5.01
C ALA A 617 25.03 14.32 5.17
N ASP A 618 25.57 14.17 6.38
CA ASP A 618 26.97 13.79 6.59
C ASP A 618 27.27 12.28 6.57
N GLY A 619 26.24 11.43 6.51
CA GLY A 619 26.39 9.97 6.45
C GLY A 619 26.99 9.33 7.71
N ARG A 620 27.05 10.06 8.81
CA ARG A 620 27.41 9.53 10.13
C ARG A 620 26.23 8.77 10.73
N ALA A 621 26.53 7.91 11.71
CA ALA A 621 25.48 7.29 12.52
C ALA A 621 24.65 8.37 13.23
N ILE A 622 23.33 8.28 13.11
CA ILE A 622 22.39 9.27 13.61
C ILE A 622 21.57 8.62 14.71
N ASP A 623 21.43 9.31 15.84
CA ASP A 623 20.48 8.91 16.88
C ASP A 623 19.08 9.42 16.52
N ALA A 624 18.28 8.54 15.91
CA ALA A 624 16.91 8.85 15.51
C ALA A 624 16.00 9.18 16.70
N MET A 625 16.24 8.55 17.87
CA MET A 625 15.49 8.83 19.10
C MET A 625 15.79 10.23 19.65
N ALA A 626 17.05 10.68 19.55
CA ALA A 626 17.43 12.03 19.92
C ALA A 626 16.77 13.05 18.98
N ILE A 627 16.79 12.80 17.66
CA ILE A 627 16.12 13.70 16.68
C ILE A 627 14.62 13.77 16.94
N GLU A 628 13.95 12.65 17.23
CA GLU A 628 12.53 12.66 17.60
C GLU A 628 12.31 13.53 18.82
N ARG A 629 13.00 13.27 19.94
CA ARG A 629 12.89 14.03 21.18
C ARG A 629 13.10 15.53 20.96
N ASP A 630 14.20 15.90 20.30
CA ASP A 630 14.59 17.29 20.12
C ASP A 630 13.63 18.02 19.17
N THR A 631 13.12 17.32 18.13
CA THR A 631 12.09 17.85 17.25
C THR A 631 10.77 18.14 18.01
N LEU A 632 10.34 17.20 18.86
CA LEU A 632 9.12 17.39 19.64
C LEU A 632 9.24 18.53 20.65
N ALA A 633 10.43 18.70 21.23
CA ALA A 633 10.73 19.83 22.13
C ALA A 633 10.68 21.17 21.38
N ASP A 634 11.34 21.29 20.23
CA ASP A 634 11.31 22.49 19.37
C ASP A 634 9.91 22.88 18.95
N LEU A 635 9.07 21.89 18.67
CA LEU A 635 7.66 22.07 18.28
C LEU A 635 6.75 22.41 19.47
N SER A 636 7.27 22.40 20.71
CA SER A 636 6.45 22.55 21.94
C SER A 636 5.28 21.58 21.96
N MET A 637 5.53 20.32 21.58
CA MET A 637 4.53 19.25 21.55
C MET A 637 3.89 19.06 22.92
N PRO A 638 2.54 19.06 23.04
CA PRO A 638 1.90 18.79 24.31
C PRO A 638 2.24 17.39 24.83
N THR A 639 2.58 17.26 26.12
CA THR A 639 3.04 16.00 26.73
C THR A 639 2.02 14.85 26.67
N MET A 640 0.74 15.15 26.61
CA MET A 640 -0.34 14.18 26.41
C MET A 640 -0.38 13.58 24.99
N VAL A 641 0.30 14.17 24.02
CA VAL A 641 0.27 13.73 22.62
C VAL A 641 1.61 13.07 22.28
N THR A 642 1.55 11.86 21.74
CA THR A 642 2.73 11.15 21.20
C THR A 642 2.62 11.12 19.68
N PRO A 643 3.75 11.06 18.95
CA PRO A 643 3.72 10.88 17.50
C PRO A 643 2.89 9.66 17.12
N LEU A 644 2.12 9.77 16.04
CA LEU A 644 1.29 8.66 15.52
C LEU A 644 2.15 7.44 15.18
N LEU A 645 3.31 7.69 14.60
CA LEU A 645 4.29 6.70 14.21
C LEU A 645 5.61 7.03 14.91
N ARG A 646 5.89 6.32 16.02
CA ARG A 646 7.17 6.44 16.75
C ARG A 646 8.30 5.84 15.91
N VAL A 647 9.44 6.52 15.87
CA VAL A 647 10.58 6.13 15.01
C VAL A 647 11.09 4.72 15.28
N ALA A 648 11.01 4.22 16.51
CA ALA A 648 11.56 2.92 16.89
C ALA A 648 10.78 1.71 16.33
N HIS A 649 9.47 1.86 16.08
CA HIS A 649 8.65 0.71 15.68
C HIS A 649 7.75 0.94 14.46
N ALA A 650 7.69 2.17 13.94
CA ALA A 650 6.86 2.47 12.78
C ALA A 650 7.61 2.24 11.47
N PRO A 651 7.13 1.38 10.57
CA PRO A 651 7.86 1.03 9.36
C PRO A 651 7.88 2.15 8.31
N HIS A 652 6.93 3.09 8.32
CA HIS A 652 6.79 4.12 7.28
C HIS A 652 8.06 4.94 7.06
N PRO A 653 8.68 5.61 8.07
CA PRO A 653 9.89 6.38 7.85
C PRO A 653 11.09 5.56 7.36
N PHE A 654 11.07 4.25 7.61
CA PHE A 654 12.14 3.34 7.22
C PHE A 654 11.80 2.46 6.02
N SER A 655 10.63 2.64 5.39
CA SER A 655 10.28 2.03 4.11
C SER A 655 10.91 2.78 2.92
N GLU A 656 10.92 2.17 1.75
CA GLU A 656 11.40 2.82 0.53
C GLU A 656 10.41 3.89 0.02
N LEU A 657 9.11 3.63 0.13
CA LEU A 657 8.07 4.50 -0.39
C LEU A 657 7.90 5.77 0.47
N TYR A 658 7.88 5.62 1.80
CA TYR A 658 7.54 6.70 2.73
C TYR A 658 8.73 7.31 3.47
N GLY A 659 9.97 6.80 3.29
CA GLY A 659 11.16 7.39 3.87
C GLY A 659 11.39 8.81 3.37
N ALA A 660 11.48 9.79 4.27
CA ALA A 660 11.48 11.22 4.00
C ALA A 660 10.21 11.72 3.28
N ALA A 661 9.11 11.00 3.42
CA ALA A 661 7.88 11.26 2.66
C ALA A 661 6.60 10.97 3.43
N VAL A 662 6.64 10.86 4.73
CA VAL A 662 5.42 10.68 5.54
C VAL A 662 4.48 11.88 5.36
N TYR A 663 4.97 13.06 4.97
CA TYR A 663 4.15 14.24 4.64
C TYR A 663 3.12 13.99 3.52
N THR A 664 3.29 12.95 2.72
CA THR A 664 2.47 12.62 1.54
C THR A 664 0.96 12.57 1.87
N TYR A 665 0.57 12.06 3.02
CA TYR A 665 -0.84 11.98 3.40
C TYR A 665 -1.46 13.36 3.57
N PHE A 666 -0.78 14.29 4.26
CA PHE A 666 -1.26 15.67 4.37
C PHE A 666 -1.32 16.36 3.00
N TRP A 667 -0.29 16.17 2.17
CA TRP A 667 -0.23 16.73 0.83
C TRP A 667 -1.39 16.26 -0.03
N SER A 668 -1.63 14.94 -0.09
CA SER A 668 -2.72 14.36 -0.88
C SER A 668 -4.11 14.77 -0.37
N ASP A 669 -4.32 14.87 0.96
CA ASP A 669 -5.55 15.39 1.56
C ASP A 669 -5.78 16.85 1.16
N ALA A 670 -4.73 17.67 1.16
CA ALA A 670 -4.81 19.06 0.75
C ALA A 670 -5.18 19.21 -0.73
N LEU A 671 -4.55 18.40 -1.60
CA LEU A 671 -4.89 18.35 -3.04
C LEU A 671 -6.33 17.89 -3.27
N ALA A 672 -6.78 16.85 -2.58
CA ALA A 672 -8.15 16.36 -2.68
C ALA A 672 -9.17 17.40 -2.18
N ALA A 673 -8.84 18.14 -1.11
CA ALA A 673 -9.67 19.24 -0.63
C ALA A 673 -9.75 20.38 -1.65
N ASP A 674 -8.62 20.76 -2.23
CA ASP A 674 -8.54 21.82 -3.25
C ASP A 674 -9.31 21.45 -4.54
N ILE A 675 -9.17 20.20 -5.00
CA ILE A 675 -9.97 19.68 -6.14
C ILE A 675 -11.47 19.74 -5.80
N ALA A 676 -11.87 19.30 -4.61
CA ALA A 676 -13.27 19.29 -4.19
C ALA A 676 -13.90 20.69 -4.13
N GLU A 677 -13.13 21.75 -3.78
CA GLU A 677 -13.62 23.13 -3.80
C GLU A 677 -14.12 23.54 -5.20
N LYS A 678 -13.46 23.07 -6.28
CA LYS A 678 -13.93 23.38 -7.63
C LYS A 678 -15.27 22.71 -7.95
N PHE A 679 -15.47 21.47 -7.49
CA PHE A 679 -16.76 20.81 -7.61
C PHE A 679 -17.85 21.53 -6.81
N LEU A 680 -17.58 21.84 -5.55
CA LEU A 680 -18.54 22.49 -4.65
C LEU A 680 -18.92 23.91 -5.08
N ALA A 681 -18.04 24.61 -5.81
CA ALA A 681 -18.31 25.93 -6.36
C ALA A 681 -19.16 25.90 -7.65
N ALA A 682 -19.30 24.74 -8.28
CA ALA A 682 -20.08 24.58 -9.50
C ALA A 682 -21.59 24.43 -9.20
N PRO A 683 -22.48 24.84 -10.15
CA PRO A 683 -23.93 24.74 -9.95
C PRO A 683 -24.45 23.34 -9.64
N GLY A 684 -23.82 22.29 -10.22
CA GLY A 684 -24.14 20.89 -9.98
C GLY A 684 -23.45 20.27 -8.76
N GLY A 685 -22.67 21.06 -7.98
CA GLY A 685 -21.94 20.57 -6.81
C GLY A 685 -21.01 19.40 -7.15
N LEU A 686 -20.95 18.40 -6.25
CA LEU A 686 -20.14 17.19 -6.44
C LEU A 686 -20.47 16.38 -7.70
N TYR A 687 -21.63 16.64 -8.33
CA TYR A 687 -22.10 15.94 -9.53
C TYR A 687 -22.12 16.83 -10.77
N ASP A 688 -21.46 17.99 -10.74
CA ASP A 688 -21.39 18.87 -11.90
C ASP A 688 -20.71 18.18 -13.09
N PRO A 689 -21.42 17.95 -14.22
CA PRO A 689 -20.89 17.12 -15.30
C PRO A 689 -19.73 17.77 -16.05
N GLN A 690 -19.64 19.10 -16.06
CA GLN A 690 -18.55 19.80 -16.73
C GLN A 690 -17.26 19.73 -15.91
N VAL A 691 -17.36 19.96 -14.60
CA VAL A 691 -16.23 19.83 -13.68
C VAL A 691 -15.76 18.36 -13.62
N ALA A 692 -16.67 17.41 -13.53
CA ALA A 692 -16.37 15.99 -13.53
C ALA A 692 -15.64 15.54 -14.82
N ALA A 693 -16.15 15.94 -15.99
CA ALA A 693 -15.50 15.66 -17.27
C ALA A 693 -14.12 16.33 -17.37
N HIS A 694 -13.95 17.54 -16.85
CA HIS A 694 -12.66 18.25 -16.82
C HIS A 694 -11.69 17.52 -15.88
N TYR A 695 -12.09 17.17 -14.65
CA TYR A 695 -11.28 16.40 -13.70
C TYR A 695 -10.81 15.07 -14.29
N ARG A 696 -11.73 14.32 -14.90
CA ARG A 696 -11.42 13.05 -15.54
C ARG A 696 -10.34 13.20 -16.60
N ARG A 697 -10.51 14.15 -17.56
CA ARG A 697 -9.55 14.34 -18.66
C ARG A 697 -8.20 14.86 -18.21
N THR A 698 -8.17 15.82 -17.29
CA THR A 698 -6.93 16.52 -16.92
C THR A 698 -6.14 15.79 -15.84
N ILE A 699 -6.81 15.03 -14.97
CA ILE A 699 -6.20 14.37 -13.82
C ILE A 699 -6.18 12.85 -14.00
N LEU A 700 -7.34 12.20 -14.13
CA LEU A 700 -7.39 10.73 -14.08
C LEU A 700 -6.87 10.08 -15.36
N GLU A 701 -7.33 10.55 -16.53
CA GLU A 701 -6.93 10.00 -17.84
C GLU A 701 -5.49 10.40 -18.21
N ALA A 702 -4.99 11.50 -17.64
CA ALA A 702 -3.64 11.99 -17.93
C ALA A 702 -2.54 11.06 -17.43
N GLY A 703 -2.75 10.35 -16.31
CA GLY A 703 -1.69 9.57 -15.68
C GLY A 703 -0.43 10.43 -15.49
N ASN A 704 0.75 9.90 -15.85
CA ASN A 704 2.01 10.65 -15.87
C ASN A 704 2.42 11.13 -17.28
N SER A 705 1.47 11.26 -18.21
CA SER A 705 1.76 11.74 -19.59
C SER A 705 2.25 13.18 -19.64
N ARG A 706 2.09 13.92 -18.56
CA ARG A 706 2.63 15.27 -18.30
C ARG A 706 2.92 15.44 -16.80
N PRO A 707 3.71 16.44 -16.39
CA PRO A 707 3.90 16.73 -14.97
C PRO A 707 2.56 16.93 -14.24
N MET A 708 2.36 16.25 -13.11
CA MET A 708 1.09 16.31 -12.37
C MET A 708 0.79 17.72 -11.85
N SER A 709 1.81 18.53 -11.56
CA SER A 709 1.65 19.96 -11.21
C SER A 709 1.04 20.77 -12.36
N GLU A 710 1.34 20.46 -13.61
CA GLU A 710 0.73 21.09 -14.79
C GLU A 710 -0.71 20.60 -14.99
N ALA A 711 -0.95 19.29 -14.83
CA ALA A 711 -2.30 18.73 -14.87
C ALA A 711 -3.20 19.36 -13.81
N PHE A 712 -2.68 19.57 -12.60
CA PHE A 712 -3.38 20.22 -11.51
C PHE A 712 -3.68 21.71 -11.83
N ARG A 713 -2.68 22.46 -12.33
CA ARG A 713 -2.90 23.86 -12.76
C ARG A 713 -3.93 23.98 -13.88
N ASP A 714 -3.93 23.07 -14.85
CA ASP A 714 -4.93 23.03 -15.91
C ASP A 714 -6.35 22.83 -15.31
N PHE A 715 -6.49 21.88 -14.37
CA PHE A 715 -7.77 21.66 -13.71
C PHE A 715 -8.19 22.83 -12.80
N ARG A 716 -7.31 23.32 -11.92
CA ARG A 716 -7.65 24.34 -10.91
C ARG A 716 -7.52 25.79 -11.39
N GLY A 717 -6.75 26.04 -12.44
CA GLY A 717 -6.38 27.39 -12.91
C GLY A 717 -5.27 28.06 -12.08
N ARG A 718 -4.68 27.36 -11.12
CA ARG A 718 -3.61 27.83 -10.22
C ARG A 718 -2.82 26.66 -9.63
N ASP A 719 -1.72 26.98 -8.96
CA ASP A 719 -0.98 26.00 -8.15
C ASP A 719 -1.82 25.46 -6.97
N PRO A 720 -1.47 24.29 -6.43
CA PRO A 720 -2.13 23.73 -5.25
C PRO A 720 -2.16 24.71 -4.08
N ASP A 721 -3.31 24.75 -3.39
CA ASP A 721 -3.50 25.53 -2.16
C ASP A 721 -3.72 24.59 -0.98
N PRO A 722 -2.68 24.32 -0.16
CA PRO A 722 -2.81 23.45 1.01
C PRO A 722 -3.83 23.95 2.03
N ASP A 723 -4.14 25.24 2.03
CA ASP A 723 -5.12 25.84 2.96
C ASP A 723 -6.56 25.37 2.68
N ALA A 724 -6.82 24.80 1.50
CA ALA A 724 -8.11 24.17 1.20
C ALA A 724 -8.48 23.07 2.21
N LEU A 725 -7.48 22.36 2.75
CA LEU A 725 -7.72 21.37 3.80
C LEU A 725 -8.23 22.00 5.10
N PHE A 726 -7.69 23.14 5.52
CA PHE A 726 -8.18 23.85 6.70
C PHE A 726 -9.59 24.39 6.48
N ARG A 727 -9.86 24.98 5.30
CA ARG A 727 -11.21 25.46 4.94
C ARG A 727 -12.27 24.36 4.95
N ARG A 728 -11.89 23.16 4.50
CA ARG A 728 -12.75 21.96 4.57
C ARG A 728 -13.31 21.72 5.97
N PHE A 729 -12.51 21.94 6.99
CA PHE A 729 -12.87 21.70 8.40
C PHE A 729 -13.26 22.98 9.15
N GLY A 730 -13.40 24.12 8.44
CA GLY A 730 -13.77 25.41 9.04
C GLY A 730 -12.72 25.97 9.99
N LEU A 731 -11.44 25.61 9.77
CA LEU A 731 -10.33 26.09 10.60
C LEU A 731 -9.90 27.50 10.16
N VAL A 732 -9.70 28.38 11.13
CA VAL A 732 -9.20 29.74 10.87
C VAL A 732 -7.70 29.68 10.57
N ILE A 733 -7.33 30.25 9.45
CA ILE A 733 -5.94 30.31 8.99
C ILE A 733 -5.40 31.69 9.34
N PRO A 734 -4.31 31.82 10.13
CA PRO A 734 -3.65 33.08 10.35
C PRO A 734 -3.20 33.71 9.04
N SER A 735 -3.35 35.03 8.90
CA SER A 735 -2.91 35.74 7.70
C SER A 735 -1.39 35.63 7.51
N VAL A 736 -0.93 35.66 6.24
CA VAL A 736 0.52 35.60 5.93
C VAL A 736 1.27 36.81 6.49
N ALA A 737 0.55 37.86 6.91
CA ALA A 737 1.11 39.07 7.52
C ALA A 737 1.52 38.91 9.01
N ASP A 738 1.15 37.80 9.66
CA ASP A 738 1.41 37.54 11.08
C ASP A 738 2.67 36.63 11.30
N ASN A 739 3.56 36.51 10.30
CA ASN A 739 4.79 35.71 10.39
C ASN A 739 6.04 36.56 10.33
#